data_8f8b362e2a893915f1634d316073a73f
#
_entry.id   8f8b362e2a893915f1634d316073a73f
#
_cell.length_a   1.000
_cell.length_b   1.000
_cell.length_c   1.000
_cell.angle_alpha   90.00
_cell.angle_beta   90.00
_cell.angle_gamma   90.00
#
_symmetry.space_group_name_H-M   'P 1'
#
loop_
_entity.id
_entity.type
_entity.pdbx_description
1 polymer ?
#
loop_
_entity_poly.entity_id
_entity_poly.type
_entity_poly.pdbx_seq_one_letter_code
_entity_poly.pdbx_strand_id
1 'polypeptide(L)'
;MAEKAKVVKVGPGGARGPRPKVENPGKIFMRIMRYVGETYTVAMVAVVVCIVVSVLATVQGTLFMQKLIDNYILPLLAEQSSDFSGLAAAIGRTAAFYVCGIIANFSQARIMAHVTQGTLKRLRDDLFTHMQTLPIQYFDRNAHGDIMSIYTNDTDTLRQMISQSIPQLFNSSIMVVSVLVSMIALSPLLTLVTLIMVGVMLLATKYLTGNSGKYFVAQQRDLGAVNGFIEEMMNGQKVVKVFCHEDEAIQQFNELNDALFESADKANRYANLGGPVNTQLGNLSYVLAAMIGGALALGGVGGLTLGKLASFLTFNRSLNMPISQISMQFNSVIMALAGGQRVFALMDEKPEIDEGQVKLVNAKRLADDSITETDERTNLWAWKRVNADGTADYRELKGDIVFEDVDFGYYPEKIVLHDVNLYGRPGQKIAFVGSTGAGKTTITNLINRFYDIQKGAIHYDGIDITHIRKSDLRASLGIVLQDTHLFTGTVLENIRYGRLTATDEECRAAAKLANADEFIRRLPEGNNTMLTGDGTNLSQGQRQLLAIARAAVADPPVLILDEATSSIDTRTERLVQQGMDGLMYGRTTFVIAHRLSTVRNSDCIMVLEQGRIIERGTHDELIAQKGKYYTLYTGNFAENS
;
A
#
# COMPACT_ATOMS: atom_id res chain seq x y z
N MET A 1 -2.34 -29.38 38.94
CA MET A 1 -2.50 -27.94 38.81
C MET A 1 -1.62 -27.50 37.66
N ALA A 2 -2.19 -27.39 36.46
CA ALA A 2 -1.46 -26.96 35.26
C ALA A 2 -1.84 -25.51 34.93
N GLU A 3 -0.85 -24.64 35.01
CA GLU A 3 -0.94 -23.22 34.74
C GLU A 3 -1.14 -23.01 33.24
N LYS A 4 -2.27 -22.42 32.86
CA LYS A 4 -2.60 -22.13 31.47
C LYS A 4 -1.67 -21.02 30.96
N ALA A 5 -0.69 -21.38 30.15
CA ALA A 5 0.10 -20.44 29.37
C ALA A 5 -0.83 -19.61 28.45
N LYS A 6 -0.81 -18.28 28.59
CA LYS A 6 -1.46 -17.36 27.67
C LYS A 6 -0.73 -17.38 26.32
N VAL A 7 -1.29 -18.08 25.36
CA VAL A 7 -0.87 -18.01 23.96
C VAL A 7 -1.27 -16.65 23.43
N VAL A 8 -0.29 -15.80 23.17
CA VAL A 8 -0.46 -14.56 22.39
C VAL A 8 -0.65 -15.00 20.94
N LYS A 9 -1.89 -14.98 20.45
CA LYS A 9 -2.19 -15.22 19.03
C LYS A 9 -1.80 -13.97 18.24
N VAL A 10 -0.67 -14.04 17.55
CA VAL A 10 -0.36 -13.18 16.42
C VAL A 10 -1.02 -13.84 15.20
N GLY A 11 -2.14 -13.29 14.72
CA GLY A 11 -2.80 -13.75 13.50
C GLY A 11 -2.28 -12.99 12.30
N PRO A 12 -1.95 -13.65 11.18
CA PRO A 12 -1.72 -12.97 9.91
C PRO A 12 -3.06 -12.65 9.25
N GLY A 13 -3.21 -11.42 8.81
CA GLY A 13 -4.24 -11.04 7.84
C GLY A 13 -5.54 -10.47 8.38
N GLY A 14 -5.64 -9.15 8.38
CA GLY A 14 -6.85 -8.44 7.96
C GLY A 14 -8.10 -8.44 8.83
N ALA A 15 -8.06 -8.69 10.11
CA ALA A 15 -9.15 -8.34 11.00
C ALA A 15 -9.20 -6.81 11.16
N ARG A 16 -10.13 -6.15 10.46
CA ARG A 16 -10.50 -4.75 10.75
C ARG A 16 -10.95 -4.69 12.21
N GLY A 17 -10.03 -4.31 13.09
CA GLY A 17 -10.28 -4.02 14.50
C GLY A 17 -11.32 -2.92 14.68
N PRO A 18 -11.65 -2.54 15.93
CA PRO A 18 -12.57 -1.44 16.22
C PRO A 18 -12.16 -0.23 15.40
N ARG A 19 -13.18 0.48 14.83
CA ARG A 19 -13.02 1.62 13.91
C ARG A 19 -11.75 2.37 14.20
N PRO A 20 -10.80 2.49 13.25
CA PRO A 20 -9.53 3.16 13.51
C PRO A 20 -9.85 4.56 14.04
N LYS A 21 -9.38 4.86 15.23
CA LYS A 21 -9.48 6.22 15.77
C LYS A 21 -8.62 7.10 14.88
N VAL A 22 -9.29 7.85 14.01
CA VAL A 22 -8.62 8.83 13.16
C VAL A 22 -8.12 9.95 14.06
N GLU A 23 -6.82 10.11 14.15
CA GLU A 23 -6.22 11.23 14.86
C GLU A 23 -6.45 12.51 14.06
N ASN A 24 -7.16 13.50 14.66
CA ASN A 24 -7.44 14.79 14.03
C ASN A 24 -8.14 14.71 12.65
N PRO A 25 -9.36 14.18 12.57
CA PRO A 25 -10.06 13.98 11.28
C PRO A 25 -10.21 15.27 10.46
N GLY A 26 -10.33 16.41 11.11
CA GLY A 26 -10.41 17.72 10.43
C GLY A 26 -9.11 18.10 9.73
N LYS A 27 -7.95 17.79 10.30
CA LYS A 27 -6.64 18.06 9.65
C LYS A 27 -6.46 17.18 8.42
N ILE A 28 -6.81 15.89 8.51
CA ILE A 28 -6.70 14.95 7.40
C ILE A 28 -7.65 15.36 6.28
N PHE A 29 -8.91 15.68 6.61
CA PHE A 29 -9.89 16.18 5.63
C PHE A 29 -9.36 17.42 4.91
N MET A 30 -8.85 18.41 5.66
CA MET A 30 -8.30 19.63 5.07
C MET A 30 -7.09 19.35 4.18
N ARG A 31 -6.24 18.38 4.56
CA ARG A 31 -5.09 17.97 3.75
C ARG A 31 -5.53 17.33 2.44
N ILE A 32 -6.55 16.44 2.48
CA ILE A 32 -7.12 15.86 1.26
C ILE A 32 -7.71 16.95 0.36
N MET A 33 -8.50 17.86 0.94
CA MET A 33 -9.12 18.95 0.18
C MET A 33 -8.09 19.90 -0.42
N ARG A 34 -6.99 20.18 0.29
CA ARG A 34 -5.87 20.96 -0.24
C ARG A 34 -5.20 20.24 -1.40
N TYR A 35 -4.93 18.94 -1.26
CA TYR A 35 -4.30 18.13 -2.31
C TYR A 35 -5.14 18.10 -3.60
N VAL A 36 -6.48 17.98 -3.49
CA VAL A 36 -7.40 18.09 -4.62
C VAL A 36 -7.41 19.53 -5.17
N GLY A 37 -7.48 20.51 -4.27
CA GLY A 37 -7.61 21.93 -4.62
C GLY A 37 -6.38 22.49 -5.34
N GLU A 38 -5.17 22.07 -5.01
CA GLU A 38 -3.95 22.54 -5.68
C GLU A 38 -4.02 22.44 -7.21
N THR A 39 -4.70 21.42 -7.73
CA THR A 39 -4.80 21.21 -9.20
C THR A 39 -6.18 21.56 -9.75
N TYR A 40 -7.26 21.37 -8.95
CA TYR A 40 -8.63 21.37 -9.46
C TYR A 40 -9.56 22.40 -8.79
N THR A 41 -9.04 23.50 -8.22
CA THR A 41 -9.86 24.52 -7.53
C THR A 41 -10.99 25.05 -8.40
N VAL A 42 -10.73 25.45 -9.63
CA VAL A 42 -11.74 26.00 -10.56
C VAL A 42 -12.82 24.94 -10.87
N ALA A 43 -12.41 23.69 -11.09
CA ALA A 43 -13.33 22.60 -11.35
C ALA A 43 -14.24 22.32 -10.14
N MET A 44 -13.69 22.36 -8.91
CA MET A 44 -14.47 22.17 -7.68
C MET A 44 -15.50 23.30 -7.46
N VAL A 45 -15.13 24.55 -7.75
CA VAL A 45 -16.08 25.68 -7.72
C VAL A 45 -17.18 25.46 -8.75
N ALA A 46 -16.84 25.07 -9.98
CA ALA A 46 -17.84 24.77 -11.01
C ALA A 46 -18.81 23.64 -10.58
N VAL A 47 -18.30 22.60 -9.91
CA VAL A 47 -19.13 21.52 -9.34
C VAL A 47 -20.13 22.07 -8.33
N VAL A 48 -19.70 22.92 -7.38
CA VAL A 48 -20.59 23.54 -6.39
C VAL A 48 -21.67 24.37 -7.07
N VAL A 49 -21.32 25.17 -8.07
CA VAL A 49 -22.29 25.95 -8.86
C VAL A 49 -23.29 25.03 -9.56
N CYS A 50 -22.83 23.96 -10.19
CA CYS A 50 -23.71 22.98 -10.84
C CYS A 50 -24.68 22.31 -9.82
N ILE A 51 -24.20 21.98 -8.62
CA ILE A 51 -25.04 21.43 -7.55
C ILE A 51 -26.15 22.43 -7.15
N VAL A 52 -25.77 23.70 -6.93
CA VAL A 52 -26.74 24.75 -6.57
C VAL A 52 -27.80 24.91 -7.66
N VAL A 53 -27.40 25.01 -8.92
CA VAL A 53 -28.31 25.13 -10.06
C VAL A 53 -29.25 23.92 -10.14
N SER A 54 -28.74 22.70 -10.00
CA SER A 54 -29.54 21.47 -10.04
C SER A 54 -30.57 21.42 -8.91
N VAL A 55 -30.15 21.77 -7.69
CA VAL A 55 -31.07 21.80 -6.52
C VAL A 55 -32.14 22.87 -6.69
N LEU A 56 -31.77 24.08 -7.12
CA LEU A 56 -32.72 25.16 -7.35
C LEU A 56 -33.74 24.79 -8.45
N ALA A 57 -33.32 24.13 -9.51
CA ALA A 57 -34.21 23.64 -10.57
C ALA A 57 -35.21 22.62 -10.01
N THR A 58 -34.77 21.71 -9.15
CA THR A 58 -35.66 20.72 -8.49
C THR A 58 -36.66 21.38 -7.55
N VAL A 59 -36.23 22.33 -6.72
CA VAL A 59 -37.09 23.08 -5.79
C VAL A 59 -38.11 23.92 -6.55
N GLN A 60 -37.71 24.61 -7.63
CA GLN A 60 -38.59 25.39 -8.48
C GLN A 60 -39.67 24.54 -9.14
N GLY A 61 -39.33 23.30 -9.58
CA GLY A 61 -40.30 22.34 -10.10
C GLY A 61 -41.39 21.96 -9.07
N THR A 62 -41.01 21.82 -7.81
CA THR A 62 -41.97 21.53 -6.71
C THR A 62 -42.82 22.77 -6.39
N LEU A 63 -42.26 23.98 -6.36
CA LEU A 63 -43.01 25.23 -6.16
C LEU A 63 -43.92 25.54 -7.35
N PHE A 64 -43.61 25.06 -8.54
CA PHE A 64 -44.48 25.19 -9.70
C PHE A 64 -45.82 24.47 -9.48
N MET A 65 -45.88 23.37 -8.71
CA MET A 65 -47.12 22.68 -8.38
C MET A 65 -48.13 23.64 -7.69
N GLN A 66 -47.67 24.49 -6.78
CA GLN A 66 -48.52 25.54 -6.17
C GLN A 66 -49.08 26.48 -7.23
N LYS A 67 -48.18 27.04 -8.07
CA LYS A 67 -48.59 28.01 -9.12
C LYS A 67 -49.49 27.36 -10.14
N LEU A 68 -49.27 26.10 -10.49
CA LEU A 68 -50.08 25.33 -11.42
C LEU A 68 -51.54 25.22 -10.91
N ILE A 69 -51.72 24.88 -9.64
CA ILE A 69 -53.04 24.68 -9.05
C ILE A 69 -53.70 26.04 -8.82
N ASP A 70 -53.01 26.94 -8.10
CA ASP A 70 -53.64 28.19 -7.62
C ASP A 70 -53.86 29.23 -8.72
N ASN A 71 -52.92 29.36 -9.68
CA ASN A 71 -52.92 30.46 -10.67
C ASN A 71 -53.41 30.02 -12.06
N TYR A 72 -53.47 28.71 -12.35
CA TYR A 72 -53.90 28.24 -13.67
C TYR A 72 -55.08 27.27 -13.59
N ILE A 73 -55.05 26.19 -12.81
CA ILE A 73 -56.13 25.19 -12.79
C ILE A 73 -57.38 25.75 -12.16
N LEU A 74 -57.29 26.30 -10.95
CA LEU A 74 -58.46 26.81 -10.24
C LEU A 74 -59.16 27.98 -10.97
N PRO A 75 -58.44 29.00 -11.52
CA PRO A 75 -59.07 30.06 -12.30
C PRO A 75 -59.73 29.55 -13.59
N LEU A 76 -59.05 28.67 -14.36
CA LEU A 76 -59.59 28.10 -15.59
C LEU A 76 -60.88 27.29 -15.34
N LEU A 77 -60.95 26.59 -14.21
CA LEU A 77 -62.18 25.87 -13.81
C LEU A 77 -63.28 26.84 -13.38
N ALA A 78 -62.97 27.94 -12.69
CA ALA A 78 -63.93 28.92 -12.24
C ALA A 78 -64.52 29.75 -13.40
N GLU A 79 -63.66 30.10 -14.39
CA GLU A 79 -64.07 30.91 -15.54
C GLU A 79 -64.62 30.07 -16.72
N GLN A 80 -64.56 28.73 -16.64
CA GLN A 80 -64.85 27.78 -17.73
C GLN A 80 -64.16 28.17 -19.05
N SER A 81 -62.96 28.78 -18.96
CA SER A 81 -62.18 29.26 -20.10
C SER A 81 -61.43 28.09 -20.78
N SER A 82 -61.38 28.15 -22.12
CA SER A 82 -60.60 27.19 -22.93
C SER A 82 -59.23 27.79 -23.36
N ASP A 83 -58.80 28.91 -22.79
CA ASP A 83 -57.48 29.48 -23.10
C ASP A 83 -56.37 28.88 -22.24
N PHE A 84 -55.62 27.96 -22.83
CA PHE A 84 -54.48 27.27 -22.20
C PHE A 84 -53.14 27.95 -22.51
N SER A 85 -53.10 29.09 -23.16
CA SER A 85 -51.85 29.75 -23.58
C SER A 85 -50.93 30.09 -22.41
N GLY A 86 -51.50 30.65 -21.34
CA GLY A 86 -50.76 30.96 -20.11
C GLY A 86 -50.20 29.74 -19.39
N LEU A 87 -50.99 28.66 -19.35
CA LEU A 87 -50.58 27.38 -18.79
C LEU A 87 -49.42 26.76 -19.60
N ALA A 88 -49.54 26.75 -20.94
CA ALA A 88 -48.51 26.23 -21.82
C ALA A 88 -47.17 26.99 -21.66
N ALA A 89 -47.22 28.30 -21.53
CA ALA A 89 -46.04 29.13 -21.29
C ALA A 89 -45.37 28.86 -19.94
N ALA A 90 -46.20 28.62 -18.89
CA ALA A 90 -45.72 28.29 -17.56
C ALA A 90 -45.05 26.88 -17.50
N ILE A 91 -45.64 25.89 -18.18
CA ILE A 91 -45.09 24.55 -18.34
C ILE A 91 -43.77 24.63 -19.12
N GLY A 92 -43.72 25.36 -20.24
CA GLY A 92 -42.51 25.55 -21.04
C GLY A 92 -41.37 26.17 -20.23
N ARG A 93 -41.65 27.19 -19.40
CA ARG A 93 -40.65 27.77 -18.49
C ARG A 93 -40.11 26.76 -17.45
N THR A 94 -41.02 25.99 -16.86
CA THR A 94 -40.62 24.96 -15.88
C THR A 94 -39.80 23.84 -16.52
N ALA A 95 -40.16 23.41 -17.74
CA ALA A 95 -39.40 22.49 -18.52
C ALA A 95 -37.97 23.00 -18.79
N ALA A 96 -37.80 24.29 -19.13
CA ALA A 96 -36.50 24.91 -19.31
C ALA A 96 -35.65 24.86 -18.03
N PHE A 97 -36.24 25.09 -16.83
CA PHE A 97 -35.51 24.92 -15.56
C PHE A 97 -35.05 23.47 -15.34
N TYR A 98 -35.91 22.48 -15.64
CA TYR A 98 -35.50 21.07 -15.55
C TYR A 98 -34.36 20.70 -16.52
N VAL A 99 -34.41 21.21 -17.77
CA VAL A 99 -33.34 21.02 -18.73
C VAL A 99 -32.01 21.62 -18.21
N CYS A 100 -32.07 22.85 -17.65
CA CYS A 100 -30.88 23.44 -17.02
C CYS A 100 -30.36 22.58 -15.85
N GLY A 101 -31.27 22.05 -15.02
CA GLY A 101 -30.92 21.14 -13.92
C GLY A 101 -30.26 19.84 -14.38
N ILE A 102 -30.77 19.25 -15.47
CA ILE A 102 -30.19 18.03 -16.08
C ILE A 102 -28.79 18.32 -16.62
N ILE A 103 -28.62 19.41 -17.35
CA ILE A 103 -27.30 19.83 -17.88
C ILE A 103 -26.31 20.07 -16.74
N ALA A 104 -26.74 20.76 -15.68
CA ALA A 104 -25.92 21.02 -14.51
C ALA A 104 -25.49 19.71 -13.82
N ASN A 105 -26.42 18.77 -13.61
CA ASN A 105 -26.13 17.48 -12.99
C ASN A 105 -25.18 16.63 -13.85
N PHE A 106 -25.38 16.58 -15.17
CA PHE A 106 -24.48 15.91 -16.10
C PHE A 106 -23.09 16.54 -16.09
N SER A 107 -23.00 17.87 -16.12
CA SER A 107 -21.73 18.60 -16.08
C SER A 107 -20.99 18.34 -14.76
N GLN A 108 -21.68 18.39 -13.64
CA GLN A 108 -21.14 18.02 -12.32
C GLN A 108 -20.53 16.62 -12.33
N ALA A 109 -21.28 15.62 -12.79
CA ALA A 109 -20.82 14.24 -12.83
C ALA A 109 -19.57 14.09 -13.73
N ARG A 110 -19.57 14.74 -14.89
CA ARG A 110 -18.45 14.71 -15.83
C ARG A 110 -17.19 15.37 -15.26
N ILE A 111 -17.34 16.54 -14.64
CA ILE A 111 -16.23 17.27 -14.01
C ILE A 111 -15.67 16.43 -12.85
N MET A 112 -16.55 15.88 -11.97
CA MET A 112 -16.11 15.07 -10.83
C MET A 112 -15.36 13.80 -11.28
N ALA A 113 -15.78 13.15 -12.36
CA ALA A 113 -15.05 12.02 -12.91
C ALA A 113 -13.61 12.40 -13.30
N HIS A 114 -13.45 13.54 -13.98
CA HIS A 114 -12.13 14.05 -14.38
C HIS A 114 -11.27 14.42 -13.17
N VAL A 115 -11.81 15.20 -12.23
CA VAL A 115 -11.12 15.59 -10.99
C VAL A 115 -10.68 14.36 -10.20
N THR A 116 -11.57 13.40 -10.02
CA THR A 116 -11.27 12.19 -9.24
C THR A 116 -10.15 11.38 -9.88
N GLN A 117 -10.26 11.06 -11.16
CA GLN A 117 -9.25 10.23 -11.85
C GLN A 117 -7.90 10.94 -11.93
N GLY A 118 -7.89 12.25 -12.19
CA GLY A 118 -6.65 13.03 -12.21
C GLY A 118 -5.98 13.10 -10.83
N THR A 119 -6.77 13.31 -9.77
CA THR A 119 -6.26 13.29 -8.38
C THR A 119 -5.66 11.93 -8.01
N LEU A 120 -6.35 10.84 -8.36
CA LEU A 120 -5.86 9.48 -8.07
C LEU A 120 -4.61 9.12 -8.87
N LYS A 121 -4.53 9.55 -10.13
CA LYS A 121 -3.31 9.38 -10.91
C LYS A 121 -2.14 10.06 -10.20
N ARG A 122 -2.26 11.36 -9.89
CA ARG A 122 -1.23 12.13 -9.18
C ARG A 122 -0.86 11.46 -7.85
N LEU A 123 -1.85 11.02 -7.07
CA LEU A 123 -1.62 10.37 -5.78
C LEU A 123 -0.79 9.08 -5.92
N ARG A 124 -1.08 8.25 -6.93
CA ARG A 124 -0.31 7.03 -7.20
C ARG A 124 1.10 7.34 -7.69
N ASP A 125 1.25 8.36 -8.55
CA ASP A 125 2.55 8.81 -9.04
C ASP A 125 3.41 9.30 -7.86
N ASP A 126 2.86 10.15 -6.98
CA ASP A 126 3.55 10.70 -5.80
C ASP A 126 3.92 9.59 -4.81
N LEU A 127 2.96 8.68 -4.51
CA LEU A 127 3.20 7.53 -3.61
C LEU A 127 4.31 6.62 -4.15
N PHE A 128 4.27 6.27 -5.43
CA PHE A 128 5.25 5.36 -6.02
C PHE A 128 6.63 6.00 -6.07
N THR A 129 6.70 7.27 -6.48
CA THR A 129 7.97 8.01 -6.49
C THR A 129 8.56 8.11 -5.10
N HIS A 130 7.74 8.45 -4.10
CA HIS A 130 8.19 8.54 -2.71
C HIS A 130 8.65 7.18 -2.16
N MET A 131 7.89 6.10 -2.44
CA MET A 131 8.24 4.74 -2.03
C MET A 131 9.64 4.32 -2.52
N GLN A 132 10.05 4.74 -3.73
CA GLN A 132 11.39 4.44 -4.25
C GLN A 132 12.52 5.18 -3.50
N THR A 133 12.19 6.21 -2.72
CA THR A 133 13.18 6.94 -1.92
C THR A 133 13.31 6.41 -0.48
N LEU A 134 12.45 5.48 -0.06
CA LEU A 134 12.44 4.98 1.29
C LEU A 134 13.59 4.00 1.58
N PRO A 135 14.12 4.00 2.81
CA PRO A 135 15.15 3.05 3.22
C PRO A 135 14.61 1.62 3.28
N ILE A 136 15.46 0.63 3.08
CA ILE A 136 15.11 -0.81 3.18
C ILE A 136 14.47 -1.14 4.53
N GLN A 137 14.91 -0.46 5.60
CA GLN A 137 14.33 -0.60 6.94
C GLN A 137 12.80 -0.42 6.97
N TYR A 138 12.25 0.44 6.11
CA TYR A 138 10.80 0.63 6.02
C TYR A 138 10.11 -0.65 5.53
N PHE A 139 10.67 -1.31 4.51
CA PHE A 139 10.12 -2.54 3.93
C PHE A 139 10.29 -3.75 4.86
N ASP A 140 11.37 -3.79 5.64
CA ASP A 140 11.60 -4.85 6.61
C ASP A 140 10.66 -4.75 7.83
N ARG A 141 10.21 -3.54 8.17
CA ARG A 141 9.30 -3.29 9.30
C ARG A 141 7.82 -3.39 8.95
N ASN A 142 7.47 -3.20 7.69
CA ASN A 142 6.08 -3.17 7.24
C ASN A 142 5.81 -4.36 6.32
N ALA A 143 4.71 -5.06 6.56
CA ALA A 143 4.32 -6.16 5.69
C ALA A 143 3.97 -5.65 4.28
N HIS A 144 4.45 -6.33 3.23
CA HIS A 144 4.16 -5.95 1.83
C HIS A 144 2.65 -5.84 1.56
N GLY A 145 1.84 -6.70 2.19
CA GLY A 145 0.37 -6.65 2.08
C GLY A 145 -0.23 -5.36 2.63
N ASP A 146 0.33 -4.81 3.72
CA ASP A 146 -0.13 -3.54 4.29
C ASP A 146 0.20 -2.37 3.38
N ILE A 147 1.42 -2.34 2.82
CA ILE A 147 1.83 -1.33 1.83
C ILE A 147 0.94 -1.43 0.59
N MET A 148 0.69 -2.64 0.08
CA MET A 148 -0.19 -2.86 -1.08
C MET A 148 -1.62 -2.42 -0.81
N SER A 149 -2.13 -2.60 0.43
CA SER A 149 -3.44 -2.14 0.85
C SER A 149 -3.59 -0.61 0.77
N ILE A 150 -2.51 0.16 0.98
CA ILE A 150 -2.51 1.61 0.79
C ILE A 150 -2.77 1.97 -0.69
N TYR A 151 -2.10 1.27 -1.62
CA TYR A 151 -2.27 1.51 -3.07
C TYR A 151 -3.63 1.06 -3.60
N THR A 152 -4.25 0.05 -3.01
CA THR A 152 -5.50 -0.53 -3.49
C THR A 152 -6.69 -0.02 -2.68
N ASN A 153 -6.84 -0.48 -1.43
CA ASN A 153 -8.04 -0.24 -0.61
C ASN A 153 -8.15 1.21 -0.17
N ASP A 154 -7.05 1.80 0.34
CA ASP A 154 -7.10 3.16 0.89
C ASP A 154 -7.26 4.20 -0.21
N THR A 155 -6.58 3.99 -1.34
CA THR A 155 -6.75 4.83 -2.52
C THR A 155 -8.19 4.74 -3.07
N ASP A 156 -8.83 3.56 -3.03
CA ASP A 156 -10.23 3.40 -3.48
C ASP A 156 -11.22 4.07 -2.53
N THR A 157 -11.00 4.01 -1.22
CA THR A 157 -11.84 4.75 -0.26
C THR A 157 -11.74 6.26 -0.46
N LEU A 158 -10.55 6.79 -0.77
CA LEU A 158 -10.38 8.20 -1.15
C LEU A 158 -11.09 8.53 -2.46
N ARG A 159 -11.02 7.65 -3.47
CA ARG A 159 -11.78 7.78 -4.72
C ARG A 159 -13.27 7.92 -4.44
N GLN A 160 -13.83 7.03 -3.63
CA GLN A 160 -15.25 7.04 -3.28
C GLN A 160 -15.64 8.33 -2.54
N MET A 161 -14.82 8.80 -1.62
CA MET A 161 -15.05 10.05 -0.91
C MET A 161 -15.07 11.25 -1.84
N ILE A 162 -14.06 11.38 -2.72
CA ILE A 162 -13.95 12.51 -3.64
C ILE A 162 -15.05 12.47 -4.69
N SER A 163 -15.29 11.31 -5.34
CA SER A 163 -16.24 11.21 -6.46
C SER A 163 -17.70 11.23 -6.04
N GLN A 164 -18.03 10.71 -4.88
CA GLN A 164 -19.41 10.47 -4.45
C GLN A 164 -19.76 11.16 -3.14
N SER A 165 -18.98 10.90 -2.06
CA SER A 165 -19.41 11.31 -0.72
C SER A 165 -19.42 12.83 -0.56
N ILE A 166 -18.40 13.53 -0.99
CA ILE A 166 -18.32 14.99 -0.89
C ILE A 166 -19.42 15.67 -1.74
N PRO A 167 -19.56 15.39 -3.05
CA PRO A 167 -20.63 15.98 -3.85
C PRO A 167 -22.02 15.68 -3.33
N GLN A 168 -22.26 14.45 -2.86
CA GLN A 168 -23.55 14.03 -2.33
C GLN A 168 -23.89 14.72 -1.00
N LEU A 169 -22.90 14.92 -0.11
CA LEU A 169 -23.08 15.70 1.11
C LEU A 169 -23.46 17.15 0.81
N PHE A 170 -22.77 17.79 -0.14
CA PHE A 170 -23.10 19.14 -0.57
C PHE A 170 -24.51 19.20 -1.17
N ASN A 171 -24.82 18.30 -2.11
CA ASN A 171 -26.15 18.22 -2.75
C ASN A 171 -27.26 18.03 -1.71
N SER A 172 -27.11 17.04 -0.82
CA SER A 172 -28.12 16.75 0.22
C SER A 172 -28.27 17.89 1.22
N SER A 173 -27.16 18.54 1.62
CA SER A 173 -27.20 19.68 2.55
C SER A 173 -27.92 20.88 1.95
N ILE A 174 -27.57 21.26 0.71
CA ILE A 174 -28.21 22.36 0.00
C ILE A 174 -29.69 22.03 -0.24
N MET A 175 -30.02 20.79 -0.61
CA MET A 175 -31.41 20.35 -0.81
C MET A 175 -32.22 20.47 0.48
N VAL A 176 -31.73 19.98 1.62
CA VAL A 176 -32.42 20.07 2.92
C VAL A 176 -32.67 21.52 3.29
N VAL A 177 -31.67 22.41 3.18
CA VAL A 177 -31.82 23.83 3.48
C VAL A 177 -32.84 24.49 2.55
N SER A 178 -32.74 24.25 1.23
CA SER A 178 -33.65 24.85 0.25
C SER A 178 -35.09 24.40 0.43
N VAL A 179 -35.30 23.10 0.73
CA VAL A 179 -36.63 22.55 1.00
C VAL A 179 -37.20 23.13 2.30
N LEU A 180 -36.44 23.19 3.40
CA LEU A 180 -36.88 23.76 4.67
C LEU A 180 -37.25 25.24 4.52
N VAL A 181 -36.44 26.05 3.82
CA VAL A 181 -36.76 27.45 3.55
C VAL A 181 -38.07 27.56 2.75
N SER A 182 -38.27 26.71 1.74
CA SER A 182 -39.51 26.69 0.94
C SER A 182 -40.74 26.26 1.78
N MET A 183 -40.56 25.27 2.64
CA MET A 183 -41.63 24.80 3.54
C MET A 183 -42.06 25.89 4.55
N ILE A 184 -41.08 26.59 5.16
CA ILE A 184 -41.35 27.74 6.06
C ILE A 184 -42.13 28.84 5.32
N ALA A 185 -41.73 29.15 4.08
CA ALA A 185 -42.40 30.16 3.25
C ALA A 185 -43.86 29.76 2.87
N LEU A 186 -44.12 28.45 2.70
CA LEU A 186 -45.46 27.93 2.40
C LEU A 186 -46.37 27.89 3.63
N SER A 187 -45.90 27.33 4.75
CA SER A 187 -46.63 27.23 6.00
C SER A 187 -45.68 26.94 7.19
N PRO A 188 -45.43 27.92 8.08
CA PRO A 188 -44.56 27.72 9.24
C PRO A 188 -45.13 26.66 10.22
N LEU A 189 -46.47 26.62 10.38
CA LEU A 189 -47.12 25.68 11.29
C LEU A 189 -46.95 24.23 10.85
N LEU A 190 -47.17 23.93 9.56
CA LEU A 190 -46.95 22.59 9.02
C LEU A 190 -45.48 22.20 9.03
N THR A 191 -44.57 23.17 8.86
CA THR A 191 -43.12 22.94 8.96
C THR A 191 -42.73 22.51 10.36
N LEU A 192 -43.33 23.11 11.41
CA LEU A 192 -43.10 22.69 12.80
C LEU A 192 -43.51 21.23 13.03
N VAL A 193 -44.67 20.82 12.52
CA VAL A 193 -45.12 19.43 12.59
C VAL A 193 -44.14 18.47 11.90
N THR A 194 -43.69 18.84 10.70
CA THR A 194 -42.70 18.05 9.96
C THR A 194 -41.38 17.95 10.73
N LEU A 195 -40.87 19.05 11.31
CA LEU A 195 -39.65 19.04 12.09
C LEU A 195 -39.71 18.16 13.33
N ILE A 196 -40.86 18.12 14.01
CA ILE A 196 -41.11 17.19 15.14
C ILE A 196 -40.99 15.74 14.63
N MET A 197 -41.63 15.41 13.51
CA MET A 197 -41.54 14.07 12.92
C MET A 197 -40.15 13.69 12.46
N VAL A 198 -39.39 14.63 11.88
CA VAL A 198 -37.97 14.45 11.54
C VAL A 198 -37.16 14.16 12.82
N GLY A 199 -37.43 14.86 13.91
CA GLY A 199 -36.84 14.59 15.22
C GLY A 199 -37.09 13.14 15.70
N VAL A 200 -38.32 12.66 15.58
CA VAL A 200 -38.69 11.26 15.90
C VAL A 200 -37.93 10.28 15.01
N MET A 201 -37.85 10.56 13.69
CA MET A 201 -37.10 9.74 12.75
C MET A 201 -35.60 9.65 13.10
N LEU A 202 -35.00 10.78 13.46
CA LEU A 202 -33.60 10.82 13.87
C LEU A 202 -33.32 10.02 15.15
N LEU A 203 -34.25 10.09 16.14
CA LEU A 203 -34.15 9.29 17.36
C LEU A 203 -34.27 7.80 17.07
N ALA A 204 -35.26 7.40 16.24
CA ALA A 204 -35.43 6.01 15.81
C ALA A 204 -34.20 5.49 15.06
N THR A 205 -33.67 6.28 14.12
CA THR A 205 -32.45 5.94 13.37
C THR A 205 -31.27 5.79 14.31
N LYS A 206 -31.08 6.71 15.26
CA LYS A 206 -29.98 6.64 16.24
C LYS A 206 -30.05 5.36 17.08
N TYR A 207 -31.25 4.98 17.52
CA TYR A 207 -31.47 3.75 18.29
C TYR A 207 -31.13 2.48 17.47
N LEU A 208 -31.67 2.38 16.24
CA LEU A 208 -31.46 1.24 15.36
C LEU A 208 -29.99 1.11 14.93
N THR A 209 -29.38 2.23 14.51
CA THR A 209 -27.98 2.25 14.07
C THR A 209 -27.02 1.95 15.22
N GLY A 210 -27.32 2.44 16.44
CA GLY A 210 -26.51 2.16 17.63
C GLY A 210 -26.45 0.66 17.97
N ASN A 211 -27.62 0.00 17.95
CA ASN A 211 -27.71 -1.44 18.19
C ASN A 211 -27.08 -2.26 17.03
N SER A 212 -27.40 -1.90 15.80
CA SER A 212 -26.80 -2.54 14.62
C SER A 212 -25.27 -2.46 14.66
N GLY A 213 -24.70 -1.29 14.95
CA GLY A 213 -23.26 -1.08 15.02
C GLY A 213 -22.55 -1.96 16.04
N LYS A 214 -23.18 -2.20 17.19
CA LYS A 214 -22.65 -3.12 18.22
C LYS A 214 -22.53 -4.56 17.69
N TYR A 215 -23.55 -5.04 17.01
CA TYR A 215 -23.56 -6.40 16.47
C TYR A 215 -22.70 -6.54 15.21
N PHE A 216 -22.55 -5.49 14.38
CA PHE A 216 -21.63 -5.49 13.26
C PHE A 216 -20.16 -5.66 13.71
N VAL A 217 -19.77 -5.08 14.85
CA VAL A 217 -18.42 -5.30 15.41
C VAL A 217 -18.23 -6.78 15.81
N ALA A 218 -19.25 -7.39 16.42
CA ALA A 218 -19.22 -8.83 16.74
C ALA A 218 -19.14 -9.68 15.47
N GLN A 219 -19.98 -9.41 14.48
CA GLN A 219 -19.97 -10.09 13.19
C GLN A 219 -18.61 -10.02 12.50
N GLN A 220 -17.94 -8.86 12.50
CA GLN A 220 -16.62 -8.72 11.89
C GLN A 220 -15.55 -9.54 12.63
N ARG A 221 -15.64 -9.61 13.95
CA ARG A 221 -14.74 -10.48 14.76
C ARG A 221 -14.95 -11.95 14.39
N ASP A 222 -16.22 -12.39 14.35
CA ASP A 222 -16.56 -13.79 14.13
C ASP A 222 -16.27 -14.20 12.66
N LEU A 223 -16.48 -13.30 11.69
CA LEU A 223 -16.06 -13.46 10.31
C LEU A 223 -14.53 -13.59 10.18
N GLY A 224 -13.78 -12.81 10.97
CA GLY A 224 -12.33 -12.93 11.02
C GLY A 224 -11.89 -14.29 11.56
N ALA A 225 -12.59 -14.84 12.56
CA ALA A 225 -12.30 -16.18 13.10
C ALA A 225 -12.57 -17.28 12.06
N VAL A 226 -13.71 -17.21 11.36
CA VAL A 226 -14.05 -18.16 10.27
C VAL A 226 -13.03 -18.08 9.14
N ASN A 227 -12.67 -16.89 8.67
CA ASN A 227 -11.70 -16.73 7.58
C ASN A 227 -10.31 -17.25 8.00
N GLY A 228 -9.85 -16.93 9.22
CA GLY A 228 -8.57 -17.43 9.73
C GLY A 228 -8.53 -18.96 9.83
N PHE A 229 -9.63 -19.58 10.25
CA PHE A 229 -9.74 -21.04 10.29
C PHE A 229 -9.72 -21.66 8.88
N ILE A 230 -10.45 -21.05 7.92
CA ILE A 230 -10.42 -21.50 6.51
C ILE A 230 -8.99 -21.44 5.96
N GLU A 231 -8.28 -20.33 6.17
CA GLU A 231 -6.90 -20.15 5.71
C GLU A 231 -5.96 -21.19 6.34
N GLU A 232 -6.09 -21.44 7.65
CA GLU A 232 -5.32 -22.45 8.37
C GLU A 232 -5.57 -23.86 7.79
N MET A 233 -6.84 -24.22 7.58
CA MET A 233 -7.20 -25.53 7.01
C MET A 233 -6.76 -25.68 5.56
N MET A 234 -6.86 -24.63 4.74
CA MET A 234 -6.37 -24.65 3.34
C MET A 234 -4.86 -24.87 3.29
N ASN A 235 -4.10 -24.16 4.10
CA ASN A 235 -2.65 -24.31 4.17
C ASN A 235 -2.24 -25.68 4.76
N GLY A 236 -2.98 -26.16 5.75
CA GLY A 236 -2.78 -27.44 6.43
C GLY A 236 -3.48 -28.64 5.78
N GLN A 237 -4.15 -28.50 4.62
CA GLN A 237 -5.02 -29.54 4.05
C GLN A 237 -4.35 -30.89 3.87
N LYS A 238 -3.07 -30.93 3.50
CA LYS A 238 -2.30 -32.17 3.41
C LYS A 238 -2.17 -32.87 4.75
N VAL A 239 -2.00 -32.11 5.84
CA VAL A 239 -1.90 -32.65 7.21
C VAL A 239 -3.25 -33.20 7.66
N VAL A 240 -4.33 -32.43 7.46
CA VAL A 240 -5.70 -32.85 7.75
C VAL A 240 -6.00 -34.19 7.07
N LYS A 241 -5.66 -34.34 5.78
CA LYS A 241 -5.89 -35.56 4.99
C LYS A 241 -5.05 -36.73 5.44
N VAL A 242 -3.77 -36.53 5.78
CA VAL A 242 -2.87 -37.62 6.23
C VAL A 242 -3.29 -38.15 7.57
N PHE A 243 -3.81 -37.30 8.45
CA PHE A 243 -4.24 -37.73 9.80
C PHE A 243 -5.74 -38.04 9.88
N CYS A 244 -6.50 -37.90 8.77
CA CYS A 244 -7.95 -38.17 8.68
C CYS A 244 -8.78 -37.36 9.71
N HIS A 245 -8.45 -36.05 9.89
CA HIS A 245 -9.13 -35.16 10.85
C HIS A 245 -10.16 -34.25 10.17
N GLU A 246 -10.78 -34.70 9.06
CA GLU A 246 -11.79 -33.91 8.33
C GLU A 246 -13.03 -33.64 9.17
N ASP A 247 -13.52 -34.65 9.91
CA ASP A 247 -14.75 -34.53 10.68
C ASP A 247 -14.59 -33.52 11.83
N GLU A 248 -13.44 -33.56 12.54
CA GLU A 248 -13.12 -32.58 13.58
C GLU A 248 -12.99 -31.16 13.01
N ALA A 249 -12.37 -31.02 11.81
CA ALA A 249 -12.25 -29.73 11.14
C ALA A 249 -13.63 -29.19 10.73
N ILE A 250 -14.54 -30.04 10.24
CA ILE A 250 -15.92 -29.69 9.91
C ILE A 250 -16.69 -29.28 11.15
N GLN A 251 -16.55 -30.01 12.26
CA GLN A 251 -17.20 -29.63 13.50
C GLN A 251 -16.76 -28.28 14.03
N GLN A 252 -15.45 -28.01 14.07
CA GLN A 252 -14.90 -26.72 14.51
C GLN A 252 -15.35 -25.58 13.58
N PHE A 253 -15.37 -25.83 12.26
CA PHE A 253 -15.89 -24.85 11.30
C PHE A 253 -17.37 -24.50 11.58
N ASN A 254 -18.21 -25.51 11.82
CA ASN A 254 -19.62 -25.31 12.10
C ASN A 254 -19.83 -24.47 13.37
N GLU A 255 -19.09 -24.73 14.45
CA GLU A 255 -19.14 -23.95 15.69
C GLU A 255 -18.81 -22.45 15.44
N LEU A 256 -17.76 -22.18 14.65
CA LEU A 256 -17.38 -20.82 14.28
C LEU A 256 -18.42 -20.16 13.37
N ASN A 257 -18.97 -20.94 12.42
CA ASN A 257 -19.98 -20.45 11.48
C ASN A 257 -21.32 -20.18 12.15
N ASP A 258 -21.72 -20.98 13.13
CA ASP A 258 -22.92 -20.74 13.94
C ASP A 258 -22.78 -19.45 14.78
N ALA A 259 -21.62 -19.20 15.37
CA ALA A 259 -21.34 -17.95 16.09
C ALA A 259 -21.41 -16.72 15.13
N LEU A 260 -20.86 -16.86 13.91
CA LEU A 260 -20.97 -15.84 12.87
C LEU A 260 -22.42 -15.64 12.45
N PHE A 261 -23.20 -16.71 12.27
CA PHE A 261 -24.62 -16.62 11.93
C PHE A 261 -25.40 -15.82 12.99
N GLU A 262 -25.23 -16.13 14.28
CA GLU A 262 -25.92 -15.40 15.35
C GLU A 262 -25.58 -13.89 15.37
N SER A 263 -24.32 -13.56 15.24
CA SER A 263 -23.89 -12.16 15.25
C SER A 263 -24.34 -11.41 13.99
N ALA A 264 -24.31 -12.08 12.83
CA ALA A 264 -24.77 -11.53 11.55
C ALA A 264 -26.30 -11.36 11.51
N ASP A 265 -27.09 -12.33 12.01
CA ASP A 265 -28.54 -12.20 12.08
C ASP A 265 -28.93 -11.00 12.95
N LYS A 266 -28.35 -10.87 14.15
CA LYS A 266 -28.63 -9.73 15.04
C LYS A 266 -28.23 -8.40 14.41
N ALA A 267 -27.05 -8.32 13.76
CA ALA A 267 -26.59 -7.11 13.09
C ALA A 267 -27.53 -6.69 11.95
N ASN A 268 -27.86 -7.64 11.07
CA ASN A 268 -28.69 -7.38 9.89
C ASN A 268 -30.17 -7.13 10.25
N ARG A 269 -30.68 -7.77 11.29
CA ARG A 269 -32.04 -7.51 11.80
C ARG A 269 -32.24 -6.03 12.13
N TYR A 270 -31.34 -5.43 12.91
CA TYR A 270 -31.40 -4.01 13.24
C TYR A 270 -31.12 -3.11 12.03
N ALA A 271 -30.18 -3.46 11.18
CA ALA A 271 -29.85 -2.69 9.99
C ALA A 271 -31.02 -2.62 8.99
N ASN A 272 -31.66 -3.77 8.73
CA ASN A 272 -32.73 -3.89 7.75
C ASN A 272 -34.04 -3.29 8.24
N LEU A 273 -34.25 -3.10 9.55
CA LEU A 273 -35.41 -2.38 10.09
C LEU A 273 -35.30 -0.86 9.86
N GLY A 274 -34.14 -0.30 9.71
CA GLY A 274 -33.93 1.15 9.57
C GLY A 274 -34.66 1.77 8.39
N GLY A 275 -34.59 1.14 7.22
CA GLY A 275 -35.27 1.59 5.99
C GLY A 275 -36.82 1.61 6.15
N PRO A 276 -37.47 0.47 6.42
CA PRO A 276 -38.90 0.38 6.62
C PRO A 276 -39.42 1.31 7.70
N VAL A 277 -38.78 1.39 8.87
CA VAL A 277 -39.21 2.28 9.96
C VAL A 277 -39.17 3.74 9.53
N ASN A 278 -38.10 4.20 8.91
CA ASN A 278 -38.02 5.57 8.42
C ASN A 278 -39.05 5.87 7.32
N THR A 279 -39.29 4.92 6.42
CA THR A 279 -40.33 5.08 5.38
C THR A 279 -41.72 5.22 6.00
N GLN A 280 -42.08 4.40 7.00
CA GLN A 280 -43.37 4.48 7.63
C GLN A 280 -43.55 5.73 8.50
N LEU A 281 -42.49 6.15 9.21
CA LEU A 281 -42.49 7.44 9.92
C LEU A 281 -42.63 8.62 8.93
N GLY A 282 -42.01 8.54 7.76
CA GLY A 282 -42.20 9.53 6.69
C GLY A 282 -43.63 9.54 6.13
N ASN A 283 -44.24 8.37 5.94
CA ASN A 283 -45.65 8.27 5.54
C ASN A 283 -46.60 8.84 6.62
N LEU A 284 -46.31 8.55 7.88
CA LEU A 284 -47.09 9.12 9.01
C LEU A 284 -46.95 10.64 9.05
N SER A 285 -45.73 11.19 8.86
CA SER A 285 -45.50 12.63 8.72
C SER A 285 -46.34 13.24 7.59
N TYR A 286 -46.38 12.56 6.43
CA TYR A 286 -47.16 12.99 5.28
C TYR A 286 -48.68 13.01 5.60
N VAL A 287 -49.20 11.94 6.23
CA VAL A 287 -50.62 11.86 6.61
C VAL A 287 -50.98 12.95 7.62
N LEU A 288 -50.17 13.16 8.66
CA LEU A 288 -50.41 14.23 9.65
C LEU A 288 -50.37 15.61 8.99
N ALA A 289 -49.39 15.87 8.11
CA ALA A 289 -49.32 17.13 7.38
C ALA A 289 -50.53 17.32 6.44
N ALA A 290 -51.02 16.25 5.81
CA ALA A 290 -52.23 16.30 4.95
C ALA A 290 -53.49 16.56 5.74
N MET A 291 -53.69 15.90 6.89
CA MET A 291 -54.88 16.09 7.76
C MET A 291 -54.89 17.50 8.36
N ILE A 292 -53.79 17.93 8.99
CA ILE A 292 -53.71 19.26 9.61
C ILE A 292 -53.75 20.34 8.52
N GLY A 293 -53.04 20.17 7.42
CA GLY A 293 -53.02 21.11 6.30
C GLY A 293 -54.38 21.20 5.60
N GLY A 294 -55.06 20.09 5.41
CA GLY A 294 -56.43 20.06 4.88
C GLY A 294 -57.43 20.83 5.76
N ALA A 295 -57.38 20.60 7.09
CA ALA A 295 -58.19 21.33 8.04
C ALA A 295 -57.91 22.84 8.04
N LEU A 296 -56.63 23.24 7.96
CA LEU A 296 -56.25 24.66 7.89
C LEU A 296 -56.66 25.31 6.55
N ALA A 297 -56.55 24.58 5.44
CA ALA A 297 -56.91 25.07 4.11
C ALA A 297 -58.44 25.27 4.01
N LEU A 298 -59.25 24.33 4.52
CA LEU A 298 -60.72 24.43 4.57
C LEU A 298 -61.21 25.51 5.55
N GLY A 299 -60.47 25.68 6.68
CA GLY A 299 -60.78 26.71 7.67
C GLY A 299 -60.30 28.12 7.30
N GLY A 300 -59.56 28.29 6.15
CA GLY A 300 -59.06 29.59 5.72
C GLY A 300 -57.94 30.14 6.63
N VAL A 301 -57.35 29.32 7.51
CA VAL A 301 -56.36 29.73 8.50
C VAL A 301 -55.00 29.85 7.85
N GLY A 302 -54.30 31.00 8.04
CA GLY A 302 -52.94 31.22 7.58
C GLY A 302 -52.76 31.36 6.07
N GLY A 303 -53.85 31.59 5.30
CA GLY A 303 -53.77 31.76 3.84
C GLY A 303 -53.22 30.53 3.11
N LEU A 304 -53.44 29.32 3.67
CA LEU A 304 -53.02 28.04 3.07
C LEU A 304 -54.01 27.68 1.95
N THR A 305 -53.52 27.70 0.69
CA THR A 305 -54.26 27.26 -0.49
C THR A 305 -54.06 25.78 -0.78
N LEU A 306 -54.92 25.19 -1.63
CA LEU A 306 -54.78 23.82 -2.10
C LEU A 306 -53.42 23.60 -2.82
N GLY A 307 -52.99 24.56 -3.61
CA GLY A 307 -51.70 24.50 -4.30
C GLY A 307 -50.52 24.57 -3.33
N LYS A 308 -50.57 25.44 -2.30
CA LYS A 308 -49.57 25.47 -1.23
C LYS A 308 -49.51 24.14 -0.47
N LEU A 309 -50.67 23.55 -0.14
CA LEU A 309 -50.73 22.26 0.54
C LEU A 309 -50.11 21.15 -0.32
N ALA A 310 -50.43 21.07 -1.61
CA ALA A 310 -49.87 20.07 -2.52
C ALA A 310 -48.35 20.17 -2.65
N SER A 311 -47.83 21.40 -2.80
CA SER A 311 -46.36 21.63 -2.83
C SER A 311 -45.71 21.28 -1.48
N PHE A 312 -46.36 21.64 -0.36
CA PHE A 312 -45.82 21.32 0.97
C PHE A 312 -45.73 19.80 1.20
N LEU A 313 -46.73 19.03 0.82
CA LEU A 313 -46.76 17.58 0.93
C LEU A 313 -45.67 16.92 0.06
N THR A 314 -45.40 17.49 -1.13
CA THR A 314 -44.32 17.05 -2.00
C THR A 314 -42.96 17.33 -1.37
N PHE A 315 -42.74 18.50 -0.78
CA PHE A 315 -41.54 18.82 -0.03
C PHE A 315 -41.35 17.95 1.20
N ASN A 316 -42.42 17.70 1.98
CA ASN A 316 -42.35 16.81 3.14
C ASN A 316 -41.83 15.41 2.75
N ARG A 317 -42.33 14.87 1.64
CA ARG A 317 -41.85 13.56 1.12
C ARG A 317 -40.40 13.60 0.60
N SER A 318 -40.00 14.72 0.00
CA SER A 318 -38.65 14.87 -0.58
C SER A 318 -37.55 15.06 0.47
N LEU A 319 -37.85 15.37 1.74
CA LEU A 319 -36.88 15.52 2.82
C LEU A 319 -36.24 14.19 3.28
N ASN A 320 -36.97 13.08 3.18
CA ASN A 320 -36.56 11.80 3.75
C ASN A 320 -35.28 11.26 3.13
N MET A 321 -35.13 11.35 1.80
CA MET A 321 -33.99 10.81 1.06
C MET A 321 -32.69 11.55 1.34
N PRO A 322 -32.62 12.90 1.26
CA PRO A 322 -31.41 13.64 1.59
C PRO A 322 -30.88 13.40 3.02
N ILE A 323 -31.79 13.32 4.01
CA ILE A 323 -31.40 13.06 5.40
C ILE A 323 -30.76 11.68 5.55
N SER A 324 -31.34 10.65 4.92
CA SER A 324 -30.78 9.30 4.93
C SER A 324 -29.43 9.25 4.22
N GLN A 325 -29.28 9.97 3.12
CA GLN A 325 -28.03 10.04 2.35
C GLN A 325 -26.88 10.70 3.13
N ILE A 326 -27.16 11.81 3.83
CA ILE A 326 -26.15 12.44 4.71
C ILE A 326 -25.61 11.41 5.72
N SER A 327 -26.49 10.65 6.36
CA SER A 327 -26.13 9.63 7.35
C SER A 327 -25.24 8.52 6.76
N MET A 328 -25.56 8.03 5.54
CA MET A 328 -24.76 7.02 4.85
C MET A 328 -23.38 7.55 4.44
N GLN A 329 -23.32 8.76 3.89
CA GLN A 329 -22.07 9.36 3.45
C GLN A 329 -21.11 9.65 4.60
N PHE A 330 -21.63 9.91 5.80
CA PHE A 330 -20.79 10.14 6.97
C PHE A 330 -19.86 8.96 7.29
N ASN A 331 -20.38 7.73 7.19
CA ASN A 331 -19.57 6.53 7.39
C ASN A 331 -18.48 6.39 6.30
N SER A 332 -18.82 6.65 5.03
CA SER A 332 -17.88 6.60 3.91
C SER A 332 -16.74 7.62 4.10
N VAL A 333 -17.07 8.83 4.57
CA VAL A 333 -16.07 9.86 4.86
C VAL A 333 -15.14 9.41 5.99
N ILE A 334 -15.65 8.84 7.09
CA ILE A 334 -14.81 8.33 8.19
C ILE A 334 -13.83 7.26 7.69
N MET A 335 -14.32 6.32 6.88
CA MET A 335 -13.46 5.27 6.31
C MET A 335 -12.38 5.85 5.39
N ALA A 336 -12.74 6.81 4.56
CA ALA A 336 -11.80 7.48 3.68
C ALA A 336 -10.77 8.33 4.44
N LEU A 337 -11.15 8.95 5.57
CA LEU A 337 -10.20 9.67 6.42
C LEU A 337 -9.20 8.71 7.07
N ALA A 338 -9.64 7.51 7.47
CA ALA A 338 -8.71 6.50 7.99
C ALA A 338 -7.74 6.00 6.90
N GLY A 339 -8.23 5.77 5.68
CA GLY A 339 -7.37 5.46 4.53
C GLY A 339 -6.41 6.60 4.19
N GLY A 340 -6.93 7.84 4.16
CA GLY A 340 -6.12 9.04 3.93
C GLY A 340 -5.03 9.24 4.98
N GLN A 341 -5.27 8.90 6.23
CA GLN A 341 -4.24 8.93 7.27
C GLN A 341 -3.08 7.99 6.95
N ARG A 342 -3.36 6.75 6.50
CA ARG A 342 -2.30 5.80 6.12
C ARG A 342 -1.57 6.22 4.85
N VAL A 343 -2.29 6.71 3.84
CA VAL A 343 -1.72 7.25 2.61
C VAL A 343 -0.73 8.38 2.93
N PHE A 344 -1.15 9.35 3.74
CA PHE A 344 -0.27 10.47 4.10
C PHE A 344 0.84 10.07 5.08
N ALA A 345 0.63 9.07 5.94
CA ALA A 345 1.71 8.53 6.76
C ALA A 345 2.85 7.96 5.90
N LEU A 346 2.50 7.21 4.84
CA LEU A 346 3.50 6.74 3.88
C LEU A 346 4.20 7.91 3.15
N MET A 347 3.46 8.94 2.73
CA MET A 347 4.04 10.12 2.06
C MET A 347 4.91 10.99 2.97
N ASP A 348 4.69 10.92 4.28
CA ASP A 348 5.45 11.68 5.30
C ASP A 348 6.65 10.90 5.85
N GLU A 349 6.79 9.61 5.47
CA GLU A 349 7.93 8.80 5.88
C GLU A 349 9.22 9.42 5.35
N LYS A 350 10.27 9.36 6.14
CA LYS A 350 11.53 10.01 5.77
C LYS A 350 12.24 9.23 4.67
N PRO A 351 12.67 9.90 3.58
CA PRO A 351 13.48 9.27 2.55
C PRO A 351 14.83 8.82 3.10
N GLU A 352 15.48 7.91 2.40
CA GLU A 352 16.83 7.47 2.72
C GLU A 352 17.79 8.66 2.69
N ILE A 353 18.54 8.87 3.78
CA ILE A 353 19.51 9.96 3.88
C ILE A 353 20.77 9.56 3.10
N ASP A 354 21.21 10.41 2.18
CA ASP A 354 22.46 10.27 1.44
C ASP A 354 23.22 11.60 1.41
N GLU A 355 24.21 11.73 2.28
CA GLU A 355 25.09 12.90 2.38
C GLU A 355 26.45 12.66 1.69
N GLY A 356 26.60 11.55 0.98
CA GLY A 356 27.83 11.18 0.30
C GLY A 356 28.21 12.14 -0.81
N GLN A 357 29.48 12.53 -0.86
CA GLN A 357 30.04 13.43 -1.86
C GLN A 357 30.98 12.72 -2.84
N VAL A 358 31.56 11.59 -2.43
CA VAL A 358 32.44 10.78 -3.25
C VAL A 358 31.63 9.99 -4.28
N LYS A 359 32.02 10.07 -5.55
CA LYS A 359 31.34 9.43 -6.69
C LYS A 359 32.21 8.33 -7.30
N LEU A 360 31.58 7.33 -7.85
CA LEU A 360 32.22 6.29 -8.66
C LEU A 360 32.29 6.75 -10.12
N VAL A 361 33.47 6.69 -10.73
CA VAL A 361 33.68 7.07 -12.14
C VAL A 361 34.50 6.00 -12.87
N ASN A 362 34.30 5.90 -14.20
CA ASN A 362 35.25 5.18 -15.04
C ASN A 362 36.53 5.97 -15.11
N ALA A 363 37.66 5.27 -15.07
CA ALA A 363 38.96 5.88 -15.01
C ALA A 363 39.91 5.27 -16.03
N LYS A 364 40.92 6.02 -16.40
CA LYS A 364 42.05 5.52 -17.18
C LYS A 364 43.35 5.92 -16.51
N ARG A 365 44.38 5.06 -16.65
CA ARG A 365 45.71 5.31 -16.14
C ARG A 365 46.49 6.05 -17.21
N LEU A 366 47.10 7.17 -16.84
CA LEU A 366 47.96 7.96 -17.71
C LEU A 366 49.39 7.40 -17.72
N ALA A 367 50.25 7.92 -18.60
CA ALA A 367 51.64 7.46 -18.75
C ALA A 367 52.53 7.71 -17.51
N ASP A 368 52.11 8.65 -16.64
CA ASP A 368 52.76 8.97 -15.37
C ASP A 368 52.17 8.19 -14.17
N ASP A 369 51.40 7.15 -14.47
CA ASP A 369 50.68 6.30 -13.50
C ASP A 369 49.56 7.00 -12.72
N SER A 370 49.27 8.26 -13.01
CA SER A 370 48.12 8.97 -12.43
C SER A 370 46.79 8.48 -13.03
N ILE A 371 45.73 8.61 -12.26
CA ILE A 371 44.37 8.19 -12.64
C ILE A 371 43.54 9.43 -13.00
N THR A 372 42.87 9.36 -14.14
CA THR A 372 41.93 10.39 -14.58
C THR A 372 40.62 9.79 -15.01
N GLU A 373 39.54 10.56 -14.87
CA GLU A 373 38.17 10.21 -15.29
C GLU A 373 38.08 10.06 -16.82
N THR A 374 37.26 9.15 -17.28
CA THR A 374 36.92 8.96 -18.69
C THR A 374 35.45 8.56 -18.84
N ASP A 375 34.82 8.94 -19.95
CA ASP A 375 33.47 8.49 -20.28
C ASP A 375 33.45 7.07 -20.88
N GLU A 376 34.60 6.58 -21.30
CA GLU A 376 34.73 5.24 -21.86
C GLU A 376 34.81 4.18 -20.76
N ARG A 377 34.21 3.02 -21.00
CA ARG A 377 34.32 1.87 -20.10
C ARG A 377 35.70 1.20 -20.27
N THR A 378 36.55 1.34 -19.27
CA THR A 378 37.94 0.84 -19.27
C THR A 378 38.15 -0.36 -18.36
N ASN A 379 37.10 -0.81 -17.64
CA ASN A 379 37.17 -1.79 -16.53
C ASN A 379 38.08 -1.33 -15.36
N LEU A 380 38.49 -0.08 -15.37
CA LEU A 380 39.16 0.59 -14.25
C LEU A 380 38.17 1.59 -13.65
N TRP A 381 37.94 1.49 -12.34
CA TRP A 381 37.02 2.35 -11.60
C TRP A 381 37.83 3.16 -10.58
N ALA A 382 37.38 4.38 -10.32
CA ALA A 382 37.96 5.23 -9.30
C ALA A 382 36.92 5.97 -8.49
N TRP A 383 37.22 6.18 -7.23
CA TRP A 383 36.51 7.08 -6.35
C TRP A 383 36.97 8.52 -6.64
N LYS A 384 36.04 9.37 -7.06
CA LYS A 384 36.25 10.80 -7.31
C LYS A 384 35.77 11.60 -6.11
N ARG A 385 36.68 12.32 -5.46
CA ARG A 385 36.38 13.30 -4.42
C ARG A 385 36.66 14.70 -4.96
N VAL A 386 35.69 15.60 -4.91
CA VAL A 386 35.87 17.01 -5.26
C VAL A 386 36.24 17.78 -4.00
N ASN A 387 37.39 18.45 -3.99
CA ASN A 387 37.88 19.26 -2.89
C ASN A 387 37.22 20.64 -2.90
N ALA A 388 37.35 21.39 -1.80
CA ALA A 388 36.78 22.74 -1.67
C ALA A 388 37.36 23.77 -2.65
N ASP A 389 38.55 23.52 -3.18
CA ASP A 389 39.22 24.34 -4.21
C ASP A 389 38.82 24.01 -5.66
N GLY A 390 37.90 23.03 -5.82
CA GLY A 390 37.42 22.56 -7.14
C GLY A 390 38.31 21.51 -7.79
N THR A 391 39.43 21.12 -7.17
CA THR A 391 40.28 20.02 -7.64
C THR A 391 39.60 18.66 -7.38
N ALA A 392 39.85 17.66 -8.19
CA ALA A 392 39.35 16.33 -8.00
C ALA A 392 40.47 15.35 -7.68
N ASP A 393 40.36 14.64 -6.57
CA ASP A 393 41.20 13.53 -6.20
C ASP A 393 40.57 12.24 -6.69
N TYR A 394 41.42 11.38 -7.30
CA TYR A 394 40.99 10.07 -7.78
C TYR A 394 41.74 8.98 -7.02
N ARG A 395 40.97 8.04 -6.45
CA ARG A 395 41.48 6.85 -5.79
C ARG A 395 40.98 5.61 -6.50
N GLU A 396 41.89 4.74 -6.95
CA GLU A 396 41.52 3.48 -7.61
C GLU A 396 40.66 2.64 -6.73
N LEU A 397 39.55 2.12 -7.29
CA LEU A 397 38.71 1.18 -6.62
C LEU A 397 39.38 -0.21 -6.66
N LYS A 398 39.76 -0.72 -5.50
CA LYS A 398 40.44 -2.01 -5.33
C LYS A 398 39.58 -3.05 -4.62
N GLY A 399 38.56 -2.61 -3.88
CA GLY A 399 37.69 -3.50 -3.13
C GLY A 399 38.19 -3.85 -1.74
N ASP A 400 38.94 -2.94 -1.10
CA ASP A 400 39.39 -3.08 0.29
C ASP A 400 38.27 -2.63 1.25
N ILE A 401 37.67 -3.54 2.02
CA ILE A 401 36.62 -3.23 2.97
C ILE A 401 37.08 -3.53 4.39
N VAL A 402 36.99 -2.52 5.25
CA VAL A 402 37.41 -2.58 6.65
C VAL A 402 36.31 -2.15 7.58
N PHE A 403 36.01 -2.95 8.60
CA PHE A 403 35.17 -2.59 9.74
C PHE A 403 36.05 -2.36 10.95
N GLU A 404 35.82 -1.25 11.65
CA GLU A 404 36.55 -0.86 12.86
C GLU A 404 35.58 -0.65 14.00
N ASP A 405 35.63 -1.52 15.03
CA ASP A 405 34.85 -1.49 16.26
C ASP A 405 33.34 -1.27 16.05
N VAL A 406 32.75 -1.98 15.06
CA VAL A 406 31.37 -1.77 14.63
C VAL A 406 30.37 -2.43 15.56
N ASP A 407 29.51 -1.61 16.16
CA ASP A 407 28.27 -2.05 16.84
C ASP A 407 27.05 -1.69 15.99
N PHE A 408 26.14 -2.65 15.87
CA PHE A 408 24.90 -2.45 15.10
C PHE A 408 23.71 -3.24 15.64
N GLY A 409 22.53 -2.61 15.62
CA GLY A 409 21.23 -3.24 15.88
C GLY A 409 20.13 -2.64 15.01
N TYR A 410 19.20 -3.49 14.56
CA TYR A 410 18.02 -3.05 13.79
C TYR A 410 17.06 -2.19 14.61
N TYR A 411 17.12 -2.32 15.93
CA TYR A 411 16.41 -1.49 16.92
C TYR A 411 17.41 -0.95 17.94
N PRO A 412 17.24 0.28 18.44
CA PRO A 412 18.17 0.88 19.39
C PRO A 412 18.40 0.05 20.67
N GLU A 413 17.36 -0.73 21.07
CA GLU A 413 17.40 -1.50 22.31
C GLU A 413 18.03 -2.90 22.14
N LYS A 414 18.27 -3.33 20.89
CA LYS A 414 18.77 -4.69 20.60
C LYS A 414 19.95 -4.64 19.63
N ILE A 415 21.15 -4.61 20.19
CA ILE A 415 22.38 -4.74 19.41
C ILE A 415 22.52 -6.17 18.91
N VAL A 416 22.88 -6.34 17.64
CA VAL A 416 23.03 -7.61 16.92
C VAL A 416 24.48 -7.89 16.59
N LEU A 417 25.28 -6.86 16.29
CA LEU A 417 26.72 -6.96 16.09
C LEU A 417 27.42 -6.18 17.18
N HIS A 418 28.46 -6.77 17.75
CA HIS A 418 29.22 -6.23 18.86
C HIS A 418 30.71 -6.22 18.53
N ASP A 419 31.30 -5.03 18.49
CA ASP A 419 32.76 -4.84 18.37
C ASP A 419 33.35 -5.62 17.18
N VAL A 420 32.67 -5.49 16.00
CA VAL A 420 33.05 -6.24 14.81
C VAL A 420 34.23 -5.57 14.13
N ASN A 421 35.36 -6.29 14.06
CA ASN A 421 36.55 -5.91 13.33
C ASN A 421 36.77 -6.87 12.16
N LEU A 422 36.71 -6.37 10.91
CA LEU A 422 36.76 -7.15 9.70
C LEU A 422 37.71 -6.45 8.69
N TYR A 423 38.51 -7.26 7.99
CA TYR A 423 39.41 -6.78 6.94
C TYR A 423 39.23 -7.66 5.71
N GLY A 424 38.71 -7.11 4.63
CA GLY A 424 38.55 -7.77 3.33
C GLY A 424 39.48 -7.16 2.31
N ARG A 425 40.61 -7.82 2.04
CA ARG A 425 41.64 -7.33 1.10
C ARG A 425 41.23 -7.50 -0.37
N PRO A 426 41.74 -6.66 -1.27
CA PRO A 426 41.44 -6.76 -2.70
C PRO A 426 41.68 -8.17 -3.27
N GLY A 427 40.69 -8.69 -3.99
CA GLY A 427 40.73 -10.01 -4.61
C GLY A 427 40.60 -11.19 -3.65
N GLN A 428 40.36 -10.96 -2.36
CA GLN A 428 40.25 -11.99 -1.33
C GLN A 428 38.83 -12.54 -1.26
N LYS A 429 38.71 -13.86 -1.13
CA LYS A 429 37.46 -14.57 -0.84
C LYS A 429 37.29 -14.77 0.66
N ILE A 430 36.31 -14.12 1.27
CA ILE A 430 36.03 -14.16 2.70
C ILE A 430 34.71 -14.94 2.94
N ALA A 431 34.76 -16.00 3.74
CA ALA A 431 33.58 -16.77 4.12
C ALA A 431 33.13 -16.44 5.53
N PHE A 432 31.86 -16.14 5.69
CA PHE A 432 31.21 -16.03 6.98
C PHE A 432 30.54 -17.35 7.36
N VAL A 433 30.90 -17.90 8.52
CA VAL A 433 30.40 -19.16 9.07
C VAL A 433 29.83 -18.91 10.46
N GLY A 434 28.79 -19.62 10.84
CA GLY A 434 28.16 -19.50 12.16
C GLY A 434 26.69 -19.92 12.12
N SER A 435 26.08 -20.07 13.29
CA SER A 435 24.67 -20.43 13.44
C SER A 435 23.71 -19.41 12.80
N THR A 436 22.47 -19.83 12.57
CA THR A 436 21.41 -18.89 12.16
C THR A 436 21.24 -17.81 13.23
N GLY A 437 21.17 -16.54 12.82
CA GLY A 437 21.09 -15.40 13.74
C GLY A 437 22.44 -14.91 14.30
N ALA A 438 23.58 -15.51 13.91
CA ALA A 438 24.90 -15.05 14.35
C ALA A 438 25.35 -13.66 13.83
N GLY A 439 24.61 -13.06 12.89
CA GLY A 439 24.91 -11.74 12.34
C GLY A 439 25.52 -11.72 10.92
N LYS A 440 25.61 -12.86 10.24
CA LYS A 440 26.22 -12.96 8.90
C LYS A 440 25.56 -12.05 7.87
N THR A 441 24.24 -12.15 7.69
CA THR A 441 23.47 -11.32 6.77
C THR A 441 23.47 -9.84 7.21
N THR A 442 23.60 -9.57 8.50
CA THR A 442 23.71 -8.20 9.00
C THR A 442 24.99 -7.52 8.51
N ILE A 443 26.14 -8.23 8.51
CA ILE A 443 27.40 -7.69 7.98
C ILE A 443 27.23 -7.34 6.49
N THR A 444 26.63 -8.23 5.69
CA THR A 444 26.43 -7.96 4.25
C THR A 444 25.48 -6.79 4.00
N ASN A 445 24.46 -6.62 4.84
CA ASN A 445 23.56 -5.47 4.77
C ASN A 445 24.27 -4.15 5.08
N LEU A 446 25.26 -4.17 6.00
CA LEU A 446 26.06 -3.00 6.33
C LEU A 446 27.07 -2.66 5.22
N ILE A 447 27.66 -3.66 4.54
CA ILE A 447 28.53 -3.41 3.38
C ILE A 447 27.75 -2.67 2.27
N ASN A 448 26.48 -3.05 2.04
CA ASN A 448 25.58 -2.38 1.08
C ASN A 448 25.05 -1.04 1.57
N ARG A 449 25.35 -0.68 2.82
CA ARG A 449 24.81 0.51 3.49
C ARG A 449 23.27 0.59 3.37
N PHE A 450 22.59 -0.56 3.55
CA PHE A 450 21.14 -0.59 3.70
C PHE A 450 20.69 -0.04 5.06
N TYR A 451 21.62 -0.05 6.02
CA TYR A 451 21.50 0.49 7.36
C TYR A 451 22.76 1.25 7.71
N ASP A 452 22.62 2.31 8.47
CA ASP A 452 23.74 3.05 9.05
C ASP A 452 24.07 2.50 10.46
N ILE A 453 25.36 2.43 10.81
CA ILE A 453 25.87 1.87 12.08
C ILE A 453 25.62 2.82 13.26
N GLN A 454 25.59 2.28 14.49
CA GLN A 454 25.47 3.07 15.71
C GLN A 454 26.83 3.49 16.28
N LYS A 455 27.87 2.65 16.10
CA LYS A 455 29.22 2.91 16.60
C LYS A 455 30.26 2.29 15.67
N GLY A 456 31.47 2.82 15.66
CA GLY A 456 32.58 2.37 14.81
C GLY A 456 32.62 3.08 13.48
N ALA A 457 33.35 2.49 12.52
CA ALA A 457 33.46 2.98 11.15
C ALA A 457 33.55 1.81 10.16
N ILE A 458 33.07 2.03 8.93
CA ILE A 458 33.25 1.12 7.82
C ILE A 458 33.94 1.88 6.70
N HIS A 459 35.09 1.39 6.30
CA HIS A 459 35.89 2.00 5.23
C HIS A 459 35.86 1.14 3.98
N TYR A 460 35.73 1.78 2.82
CA TYR A 460 35.87 1.17 1.51
C TYR A 460 37.01 1.87 0.76
N ASP A 461 38.04 1.11 0.44
CA ASP A 461 39.31 1.64 -0.05
C ASP A 461 39.88 2.77 0.82
N GLY A 462 39.70 2.68 2.16
CA GLY A 462 40.07 3.69 3.16
C GLY A 462 39.29 4.98 3.08
N ILE A 463 38.10 4.99 2.45
CA ILE A 463 37.12 6.08 2.49
C ILE A 463 35.98 5.58 3.36
N ASP A 464 35.58 6.37 4.37
CA ASP A 464 34.39 6.07 5.16
C ASP A 464 33.16 5.99 4.24
N ILE A 465 32.40 4.88 4.30
CA ILE A 465 31.26 4.65 3.43
C ILE A 465 30.17 5.71 3.58
N THR A 466 30.14 6.45 4.68
CA THR A 466 29.20 7.56 4.91
C THR A 466 29.49 8.74 3.97
N HIS A 467 30.73 8.90 3.55
CA HIS A 467 31.14 9.92 2.59
C HIS A 467 30.95 9.51 1.12
N ILE A 468 30.72 8.24 0.84
CA ILE A 468 30.44 7.74 -0.51
C ILE A 468 28.95 7.85 -0.78
N ARG A 469 28.57 8.36 -1.96
CA ARG A 469 27.16 8.42 -2.37
C ARG A 469 26.59 6.99 -2.46
N LYS A 470 25.44 6.75 -1.83
CA LYS A 470 24.85 5.40 -1.71
C LYS A 470 24.62 4.72 -3.05
N SER A 471 24.18 5.48 -4.06
CA SER A 471 24.02 4.96 -5.42
C SER A 471 25.33 4.46 -6.03
N ASP A 472 26.44 5.17 -5.79
CA ASP A 472 27.75 4.83 -6.32
C ASP A 472 28.40 3.70 -5.52
N LEU A 473 28.22 3.69 -4.20
CA LEU A 473 28.61 2.55 -3.35
C LEU A 473 27.94 1.26 -3.85
N ARG A 474 26.61 1.27 -4.02
CA ARG A 474 25.85 0.10 -4.47
C ARG A 474 26.18 -0.30 -5.91
N ALA A 475 26.51 0.66 -6.79
CA ALA A 475 26.94 0.38 -8.16
C ALA A 475 28.29 -0.36 -8.20
N SER A 476 29.14 -0.19 -7.18
CA SER A 476 30.42 -0.91 -7.05
C SER A 476 30.28 -2.34 -6.51
N LEU A 477 29.11 -2.70 -6.00
CA LEU A 477 28.83 -3.97 -5.34
C LEU A 477 27.89 -4.83 -6.19
N GLY A 478 28.21 -6.12 -6.32
CA GLY A 478 27.30 -7.11 -6.87
C GLY A 478 26.75 -7.99 -5.77
N ILE A 479 25.44 -8.25 -5.81
CA ILE A 479 24.79 -9.09 -4.82
C ILE A 479 24.07 -10.27 -5.47
N VAL A 480 24.25 -11.47 -4.93
CA VAL A 480 23.46 -12.65 -5.23
C VAL A 480 22.83 -13.14 -3.94
N LEU A 481 21.52 -12.93 -3.81
CA LEU A 481 20.75 -13.30 -2.62
C LEU A 481 20.30 -14.76 -2.67
N GLN A 482 20.04 -15.33 -1.49
CA GLN A 482 19.43 -16.65 -1.31
C GLN A 482 18.06 -16.73 -2.01
N ASP A 483 17.17 -15.77 -1.70
CA ASP A 483 15.87 -15.64 -2.34
C ASP A 483 15.99 -14.77 -3.58
N THR A 484 16.06 -15.43 -4.73
CA THR A 484 16.21 -14.75 -6.01
C THR A 484 14.89 -14.22 -6.50
N HIS A 485 14.76 -12.90 -6.60
CA HIS A 485 13.61 -12.24 -7.22
C HIS A 485 13.85 -11.96 -8.70
N LEU A 486 12.91 -12.41 -9.54
CA LEU A 486 12.88 -12.13 -10.97
C LEU A 486 11.68 -11.23 -11.30
N PHE A 487 11.92 -10.29 -12.20
CA PHE A 487 10.86 -9.37 -12.63
C PHE A 487 10.10 -9.95 -13.82
N THR A 488 8.83 -9.56 -13.95
CA THR A 488 8.05 -9.85 -15.14
C THR A 488 8.72 -9.21 -16.36
N GLY A 489 9.08 -10.02 -17.34
CA GLY A 489 9.85 -9.64 -18.52
C GLY A 489 10.57 -10.84 -19.12
N THR A 490 11.34 -10.62 -20.16
CA THR A 490 12.13 -11.69 -20.80
C THR A 490 13.30 -12.14 -19.92
N VAL A 491 13.82 -13.33 -20.18
CA VAL A 491 15.08 -13.81 -19.55
C VAL A 491 16.21 -12.79 -19.77
N LEU A 492 16.33 -12.27 -20.99
CA LEU A 492 17.37 -11.30 -21.36
C LEU A 492 17.23 -9.99 -20.58
N GLU A 493 16.01 -9.47 -20.41
CA GLU A 493 15.73 -8.26 -19.60
C GLU A 493 16.07 -8.49 -18.13
N ASN A 494 15.80 -9.67 -17.60
CA ASN A 494 16.17 -10.04 -16.25
C ASN A 494 17.67 -10.09 -16.01
N ILE A 495 18.46 -10.54 -16.99
CA ILE A 495 19.93 -10.48 -16.93
C ILE A 495 20.40 -9.03 -17.06
N ARG A 496 19.86 -8.28 -18.06
CA ARG A 496 20.19 -6.86 -18.30
C ARG A 496 19.90 -5.95 -17.12
N TYR A 497 19.02 -6.39 -16.20
CA TYR A 497 18.72 -5.62 -14.99
C TYR A 497 19.97 -5.30 -14.15
N GLY A 498 21.00 -6.13 -14.20
CA GLY A 498 22.29 -5.85 -13.56
C GLY A 498 23.01 -4.63 -14.14
N ARG A 499 22.83 -4.35 -15.43
CA ARG A 499 23.34 -3.18 -16.15
C ARG A 499 22.46 -2.88 -17.34
N LEU A 500 21.60 -1.86 -17.22
CA LEU A 500 20.57 -1.54 -18.22
C LEU A 500 21.12 -1.16 -19.60
N THR A 501 22.37 -0.70 -19.66
CA THR A 501 23.08 -0.35 -20.92
C THR A 501 23.78 -1.53 -21.58
N ALA A 502 23.70 -2.75 -21.01
CA ALA A 502 24.36 -3.92 -21.56
C ALA A 502 23.74 -4.36 -22.91
N THR A 503 24.59 -4.72 -23.86
CA THR A 503 24.16 -5.28 -25.15
C THR A 503 23.65 -6.71 -24.98
N ASP A 504 22.94 -7.22 -25.99
CA ASP A 504 22.47 -8.60 -26.00
C ASP A 504 23.62 -9.61 -25.92
N GLU A 505 24.74 -9.29 -26.57
CA GLU A 505 25.95 -10.11 -26.59
C GLU A 505 26.58 -10.18 -25.19
N GLU A 506 26.66 -9.05 -24.49
CA GLU A 506 27.18 -9.00 -23.11
C GLU A 506 26.27 -9.79 -22.15
N CYS A 507 24.95 -9.68 -22.30
CA CYS A 507 24.00 -10.46 -21.50
C CYS A 507 24.14 -11.97 -21.77
N ARG A 508 24.32 -12.38 -23.02
CA ARG A 508 24.57 -13.80 -23.38
C ARG A 508 25.92 -14.29 -22.86
N ALA A 509 26.95 -13.46 -22.91
CA ALA A 509 28.24 -13.78 -22.33
C ALA A 509 28.15 -13.97 -20.80
N ALA A 510 27.42 -13.11 -20.11
CA ALA A 510 27.13 -13.24 -18.69
C ALA A 510 26.33 -14.51 -18.36
N ALA A 511 25.32 -14.85 -19.18
CA ALA A 511 24.57 -16.09 -19.04
C ALA A 511 25.47 -17.34 -19.20
N LYS A 512 26.42 -17.30 -20.14
CA LYS A 512 27.39 -18.39 -20.36
C LYS A 512 28.34 -18.52 -19.15
N LEU A 513 28.85 -17.41 -18.62
CA LEU A 513 29.72 -17.40 -17.43
C LEU A 513 28.97 -18.00 -16.22
N ALA A 514 27.71 -17.67 -16.07
CA ALA A 514 26.86 -18.19 -15.00
C ALA A 514 26.37 -19.64 -15.21
N ASN A 515 26.75 -20.32 -16.29
CA ASN A 515 26.24 -21.63 -16.73
C ASN A 515 24.69 -21.65 -16.95
N ALA A 516 24.11 -20.52 -17.27
CA ALA A 516 22.68 -20.38 -17.55
C ALA A 516 22.31 -20.67 -19.01
N ASP A 517 23.26 -20.53 -19.94
CA ASP A 517 23.05 -20.60 -21.39
C ASP A 517 22.40 -21.93 -21.84
N GLU A 518 22.83 -23.06 -21.26
CA GLU A 518 22.30 -24.38 -21.64
C GLU A 518 20.80 -24.53 -21.35
N PHE A 519 20.34 -24.12 -20.17
CA PHE A 519 18.91 -24.20 -19.87
C PHE A 519 18.10 -23.13 -20.60
N ILE A 520 18.66 -21.91 -20.79
CA ILE A 520 17.99 -20.84 -21.54
C ILE A 520 17.67 -21.28 -22.96
N ARG A 521 18.61 -21.96 -23.65
CA ARG A 521 18.40 -22.49 -24.99
C ARG A 521 17.30 -23.55 -25.06
N ARG A 522 16.96 -24.21 -23.95
CA ARG A 522 15.89 -25.21 -23.88
C ARG A 522 14.52 -24.61 -23.60
N LEU A 523 14.46 -23.33 -23.23
CA LEU A 523 13.20 -22.63 -23.08
C LEU A 523 12.52 -22.40 -24.44
N PRO A 524 11.19 -22.34 -24.51
CA PRO A 524 10.46 -22.25 -25.79
C PRO A 524 10.93 -21.12 -26.70
N GLU A 525 11.24 -19.95 -26.15
CA GLU A 525 11.70 -18.76 -26.88
C GLU A 525 13.14 -18.34 -26.49
N GLY A 526 13.89 -19.25 -25.83
CA GLY A 526 15.26 -19.00 -25.41
C GLY A 526 15.36 -17.73 -24.54
N ASN A 527 16.23 -16.81 -24.93
CA ASN A 527 16.44 -15.53 -24.25
C ASN A 527 15.19 -14.63 -24.19
N ASN A 528 14.24 -14.81 -25.13
CA ASN A 528 13.02 -14.01 -25.19
C ASN A 528 11.85 -14.66 -24.43
N THR A 529 12.08 -15.79 -23.78
CA THR A 529 11.05 -16.43 -22.95
C THR A 529 10.60 -15.48 -21.86
N MET A 530 9.28 -15.24 -21.78
CA MET A 530 8.66 -14.40 -20.76
C MET A 530 8.65 -15.10 -19.40
N LEU A 531 9.14 -14.40 -18.40
CA LEU A 531 9.06 -14.77 -16.99
C LEU A 531 7.92 -14.02 -16.33
N THR A 532 7.13 -14.71 -15.53
CA THR A 532 5.99 -14.15 -14.80
C THR A 532 6.06 -14.56 -13.32
N GLY A 533 5.46 -13.76 -12.44
CA GLY A 533 5.27 -14.13 -11.06
C GLY A 533 6.54 -14.63 -10.37
N ASP A 534 7.61 -13.84 -10.39
CA ASP A 534 8.89 -14.18 -9.76
C ASP A 534 9.60 -15.40 -10.38
N GLY A 535 9.32 -15.68 -11.67
CA GLY A 535 9.91 -16.81 -12.39
C GLY A 535 9.40 -18.17 -11.90
N THR A 536 8.12 -18.26 -11.52
CA THR A 536 7.50 -19.50 -11.03
C THR A 536 7.54 -20.66 -12.04
N ASN A 537 7.75 -20.34 -13.31
CA ASN A 537 7.97 -21.31 -14.39
C ASN A 537 9.40 -21.88 -14.47
N LEU A 538 10.31 -21.40 -13.59
CA LEU A 538 11.68 -21.87 -13.48
C LEU A 538 11.92 -22.61 -12.15
N SER A 539 12.86 -23.58 -12.16
CA SER A 539 13.32 -24.18 -10.92
C SER A 539 14.12 -23.17 -10.09
N GLN A 540 14.23 -23.41 -8.77
CA GLN A 540 15.03 -22.55 -7.89
C GLN A 540 16.47 -22.39 -8.37
N GLY A 541 17.11 -23.47 -8.82
CA GLY A 541 18.48 -23.41 -9.34
C GLY A 541 18.58 -22.59 -10.63
N GLN A 542 17.59 -22.68 -11.54
CA GLN A 542 17.56 -21.86 -12.74
C GLN A 542 17.42 -20.37 -12.42
N ARG A 543 16.55 -20.02 -11.44
CA ARG A 543 16.46 -18.64 -10.96
C ARG A 543 17.79 -18.14 -10.40
N GLN A 544 18.49 -18.98 -9.63
CA GLN A 544 19.80 -18.62 -9.06
C GLN A 544 20.86 -18.42 -10.16
N LEU A 545 20.88 -19.26 -11.21
CA LEU A 545 21.77 -19.05 -12.36
C LEU A 545 21.50 -17.71 -13.06
N LEU A 546 20.25 -17.27 -13.17
CA LEU A 546 19.90 -15.95 -13.70
C LEU A 546 20.35 -14.81 -12.77
N ALA A 547 20.28 -14.98 -11.45
CA ALA A 547 20.82 -14.00 -10.50
C ALA A 547 22.34 -13.86 -10.61
N ILE A 548 23.05 -14.98 -10.79
CA ILE A 548 24.49 -14.97 -11.05
C ILE A 548 24.80 -14.25 -12.38
N ALA A 549 24.03 -14.52 -13.44
CA ALA A 549 24.18 -13.84 -14.74
C ALA A 549 23.91 -12.32 -14.62
N ARG A 550 22.91 -11.92 -13.80
CA ARG A 550 22.63 -10.52 -13.48
C ARG A 550 23.81 -9.84 -12.78
N ALA A 551 24.42 -10.49 -11.82
CA ALA A 551 25.64 -9.98 -11.17
C ALA A 551 26.85 -9.96 -12.13
N ALA A 552 26.96 -10.96 -13.01
CA ALA A 552 28.04 -11.04 -14.00
C ALA A 552 27.98 -9.91 -15.03
N VAL A 553 26.80 -9.53 -15.52
CA VAL A 553 26.66 -8.43 -16.50
C VAL A 553 26.92 -7.06 -15.88
N ALA A 554 26.69 -6.91 -14.58
CA ALA A 554 27.04 -5.70 -13.82
C ALA A 554 28.56 -5.53 -13.72
N ASP A 555 29.30 -6.64 -13.60
CA ASP A 555 30.76 -6.71 -13.53
C ASP A 555 31.37 -5.88 -12.38
N PRO A 556 30.86 -6.04 -11.14
CA PRO A 556 31.32 -5.26 -10.01
C PRO A 556 32.67 -5.77 -9.46
N PRO A 557 33.50 -4.91 -8.88
CA PRO A 557 34.79 -5.30 -8.27
C PRO A 557 34.62 -6.05 -6.94
N VAL A 558 33.51 -5.85 -6.25
CA VAL A 558 33.19 -6.53 -4.97
C VAL A 558 31.89 -7.29 -5.10
N LEU A 559 31.88 -8.51 -4.57
CA LEU A 559 30.73 -9.41 -4.59
C LEU A 559 30.28 -9.77 -3.19
N ILE A 560 28.96 -9.85 -3.03
CA ILE A 560 28.30 -10.36 -1.84
C ILE A 560 27.41 -11.53 -2.27
N LEU A 561 27.71 -12.71 -1.75
CA LEU A 561 27.03 -13.95 -2.14
C LEU A 561 26.39 -14.58 -0.90
N ASP A 562 25.08 -14.83 -0.97
CA ASP A 562 24.36 -15.60 0.05
C ASP A 562 24.05 -16.98 -0.51
N GLU A 563 24.78 -18.00 -0.01
CA GLU A 563 24.78 -19.36 -0.53
C GLU A 563 23.79 -20.25 0.23
N ALA A 564 22.50 -20.19 -0.10
CA ALA A 564 21.54 -21.19 0.40
C ALA A 564 20.95 -22.00 -0.76
N THR A 565 21.34 -23.27 -0.82
CA THR A 565 20.97 -24.17 -1.93
C THR A 565 20.26 -25.43 -1.44
N SER A 566 19.58 -25.37 -0.29
CA SER A 566 19.00 -26.53 0.40
C SER A 566 17.90 -27.29 -0.38
N SER A 567 17.47 -26.81 -1.56
CA SER A 567 16.35 -27.36 -2.33
C SER A 567 16.65 -27.52 -3.83
N ILE A 568 17.94 -27.63 -4.22
CA ILE A 568 18.35 -27.75 -5.62
C ILE A 568 18.88 -29.15 -5.87
N ASP A 569 18.56 -29.72 -7.05
CA ASP A 569 19.10 -31.02 -7.49
C ASP A 569 20.63 -30.95 -7.67
N THR A 570 21.31 -32.07 -7.45
CA THR A 570 22.79 -32.16 -7.45
C THR A 570 23.44 -31.70 -8.77
N ARG A 571 22.77 -31.86 -9.92
CA ARG A 571 23.32 -31.43 -11.21
C ARG A 571 23.28 -29.90 -11.34
N THR A 572 22.12 -29.31 -11.07
CA THR A 572 21.96 -27.84 -11.12
C THR A 572 22.81 -27.16 -10.04
N GLU A 573 22.92 -27.78 -8.88
CA GLU A 573 23.81 -27.34 -7.79
C GLU A 573 25.26 -27.19 -8.25
N ARG A 574 25.79 -28.17 -8.99
CA ARG A 574 27.15 -28.08 -9.55
C ARG A 574 27.30 -26.93 -10.54
N LEU A 575 26.30 -26.70 -11.38
CA LEU A 575 26.30 -25.58 -12.34
C LEU A 575 26.28 -24.22 -11.63
N VAL A 576 25.46 -24.08 -10.58
CA VAL A 576 25.40 -22.88 -9.73
C VAL A 576 26.77 -22.64 -9.09
N GLN A 577 27.39 -23.67 -8.50
CA GLN A 577 28.71 -23.54 -7.89
C GLN A 577 29.77 -23.10 -8.89
N GLN A 578 29.84 -23.73 -10.05
CA GLN A 578 30.79 -23.34 -11.12
C GLN A 578 30.55 -21.91 -11.62
N GLY A 579 29.26 -21.48 -11.74
CA GLY A 579 28.91 -20.12 -12.10
C GLY A 579 29.37 -19.11 -11.04
N MET A 580 29.18 -19.46 -9.77
CA MET A 580 29.65 -18.63 -8.64
C MET A 580 31.19 -18.55 -8.62
N ASP A 581 31.90 -19.67 -8.78
CA ASP A 581 33.36 -19.69 -8.80
C ASP A 581 33.91 -18.84 -9.96
N GLY A 582 33.31 -18.93 -11.16
CA GLY A 582 33.64 -18.07 -12.30
C GLY A 582 33.40 -16.58 -12.03
N LEU A 583 32.28 -16.26 -11.34
CA LEU A 583 31.95 -14.88 -10.97
C LEU A 583 32.92 -14.31 -9.93
N MET A 584 33.37 -15.12 -8.96
CA MET A 584 34.25 -14.70 -7.87
C MET A 584 35.71 -14.45 -8.34
N TYR A 585 36.13 -15.03 -9.46
CA TYR A 585 37.50 -14.97 -9.89
C TYR A 585 37.99 -13.52 -10.07
N GLY A 586 39.09 -13.17 -9.39
CA GLY A 586 39.75 -11.85 -9.46
C GLY A 586 39.02 -10.73 -8.71
N ARG A 587 37.98 -11.03 -7.91
CA ARG A 587 37.18 -10.04 -7.18
C ARG A 587 37.22 -10.26 -5.67
N THR A 588 37.12 -9.17 -4.92
CA THR A 588 36.90 -9.26 -3.49
C THR A 588 35.49 -9.82 -3.25
N THR A 589 35.38 -10.92 -2.51
CA THR A 589 34.10 -11.61 -2.37
C THR A 589 33.81 -11.93 -0.91
N PHE A 590 32.62 -11.53 -0.46
CA PHE A 590 32.05 -11.89 0.84
C PHE A 590 30.98 -12.96 0.63
N VAL A 591 31.16 -14.14 1.21
CA VAL A 591 30.27 -15.27 1.05
C VAL A 591 29.66 -15.66 2.38
N ILE A 592 28.32 -15.66 2.49
CA ILE A 592 27.62 -16.33 3.58
C ILE A 592 27.58 -17.81 3.19
N ALA A 593 28.52 -18.57 3.72
CA ALA A 593 28.72 -19.95 3.29
C ALA A 593 27.88 -20.92 4.10
N HIS A 594 27.09 -21.71 3.40
CA HIS A 594 26.32 -22.84 3.92
C HIS A 594 26.92 -24.20 3.48
N ARG A 595 27.98 -24.17 2.66
CA ARG A 595 28.64 -25.37 2.12
C ARG A 595 30.07 -25.48 2.58
N LEU A 596 30.45 -26.68 2.93
CA LEU A 596 31.82 -26.99 3.36
C LEU A 596 32.87 -26.72 2.25
N SER A 597 32.52 -26.96 0.97
CA SER A 597 33.41 -26.72 -0.15
C SER A 597 33.74 -25.24 -0.34
N THR A 598 32.74 -24.37 -0.25
CA THR A 598 32.91 -22.91 -0.40
C THR A 598 33.73 -22.36 0.76
N VAL A 599 33.49 -22.84 1.98
CA VAL A 599 34.23 -22.45 3.17
C VAL A 599 35.72 -22.86 3.02
N ARG A 600 35.95 -24.13 2.67
CA ARG A 600 37.33 -24.68 2.56
C ARG A 600 38.19 -23.93 1.57
N ASN A 601 37.63 -23.51 0.44
CA ASN A 601 38.33 -22.83 -0.64
C ASN A 601 38.37 -21.30 -0.48
N SER A 602 38.09 -20.78 0.72
CA SER A 602 38.14 -19.35 1.00
C SER A 602 39.50 -18.95 1.55
N ASP A 603 39.98 -17.75 1.17
CA ASP A 603 41.28 -17.21 1.62
C ASP A 603 41.24 -16.81 3.10
N CYS A 604 40.06 -16.46 3.60
CA CYS A 604 39.83 -16.12 4.99
C CYS A 604 38.41 -16.62 5.42
N ILE A 605 38.36 -17.30 6.52
CA ILE A 605 37.11 -17.75 7.17
C ILE A 605 36.93 -16.93 8.43
N MET A 606 35.77 -16.37 8.61
CA MET A 606 35.37 -15.65 9.83
C MET A 606 34.22 -16.37 10.50
N VAL A 607 34.44 -16.83 11.72
CA VAL A 607 33.43 -17.53 12.50
C VAL A 607 32.70 -16.53 13.37
N LEU A 608 31.38 -16.43 13.16
CA LEU A 608 30.53 -15.54 13.93
C LEU A 608 29.72 -16.34 14.97
N GLU A 609 29.69 -15.81 16.18
CA GLU A 609 28.84 -16.28 17.27
C GLU A 609 28.29 -15.10 18.07
N GLN A 610 26.96 -15.06 18.25
CA GLN A 610 26.27 -14.00 18.99
C GLN A 610 26.72 -12.57 18.61
N GLY A 611 26.87 -12.32 17.32
CA GLY A 611 27.23 -11.00 16.78
C GLY A 611 28.70 -10.61 16.90
N ARG A 612 29.59 -11.52 17.27
CA ARG A 612 31.03 -11.29 17.38
C ARG A 612 31.80 -12.21 16.43
N ILE A 613 32.91 -11.75 15.89
CA ILE A 613 33.89 -12.59 15.19
C ILE A 613 34.77 -13.25 16.26
N ILE A 614 34.62 -14.56 16.44
CA ILE A 614 35.34 -15.32 17.49
C ILE A 614 36.59 -16.03 16.98
N GLU A 615 36.62 -16.38 15.69
CA GLU A 615 37.78 -17.04 15.04
C GLU A 615 37.97 -16.46 13.64
N ARG A 616 39.22 -16.36 13.22
CA ARG A 616 39.60 -15.88 11.89
C ARG A 616 40.86 -16.62 11.43
N GLY A 617 40.88 -17.10 10.18
CA GLY A 617 42.02 -17.75 9.59
C GLY A 617 41.69 -18.50 8.32
N THR A 618 42.64 -19.24 7.78
CA THR A 618 42.45 -20.19 6.68
C THR A 618 41.81 -21.49 7.21
N HIS A 619 41.35 -22.35 6.32
CA HIS A 619 40.80 -23.66 6.68
C HIS A 619 41.78 -24.47 7.55
N ASP A 620 43.02 -24.59 7.11
CA ASP A 620 44.02 -25.42 7.79
C ASP A 620 44.41 -24.87 9.16
N GLU A 621 44.54 -23.54 9.30
CA GLU A 621 44.79 -22.87 10.58
C GLU A 621 43.66 -23.10 11.58
N LEU A 622 42.38 -22.93 11.17
CA LEU A 622 41.23 -23.10 12.04
C LEU A 622 40.97 -24.57 12.40
N ILE A 623 41.25 -25.52 11.51
CA ILE A 623 41.22 -26.95 11.83
C ILE A 623 42.28 -27.31 12.88
N ALA A 624 43.48 -26.75 12.75
CA ALA A 624 44.56 -26.99 13.71
C ALA A 624 44.27 -26.41 15.10
N GLN A 625 43.54 -25.28 15.18
CA GLN A 625 43.13 -24.65 16.45
C GLN A 625 42.10 -25.48 17.22
N LYS A 626 41.37 -26.39 16.55
CA LYS A 626 40.29 -27.23 17.14
C LYS A 626 39.21 -26.43 17.89
N GLY A 627 38.94 -25.23 17.43
CA GLY A 627 37.96 -24.31 17.99
C GLY A 627 36.53 -24.55 17.50
N LYS A 628 35.72 -23.48 17.46
CA LYS A 628 34.32 -23.50 17.00
C LYS A 628 34.21 -23.92 15.54
N TYR A 629 35.12 -23.44 14.67
CA TYR A 629 35.18 -23.83 13.27
C TYR A 629 35.34 -25.34 13.10
N TYR A 630 36.30 -25.93 13.85
CA TYR A 630 36.51 -27.38 13.84
C TYR A 630 35.23 -28.14 14.20
N THR A 631 34.54 -27.71 15.24
CA THR A 631 33.28 -28.32 15.67
C THR A 631 32.18 -28.23 14.58
N LEU A 632 32.04 -27.05 13.95
CA LEU A 632 31.10 -26.83 12.86
C LEU A 632 31.44 -27.65 11.61
N TYR A 633 32.73 -27.78 11.28
CA TYR A 633 33.22 -28.51 10.10
C TYR A 633 33.10 -30.03 10.26
N THR A 634 33.45 -30.58 11.42
CA THR A 634 33.45 -32.03 11.67
C THR A 634 32.08 -32.58 12.04
N GLY A 635 31.09 -31.73 12.31
CA GLY A 635 29.77 -32.13 12.81
C GLY A 635 29.81 -32.69 14.25
N ASN A 636 30.96 -32.68 14.90
CA ASN A 636 31.12 -33.07 16.29
C ASN A 636 30.58 -31.96 17.20
N PHE A 637 29.28 -31.90 17.38
CA PHE A 637 28.68 -31.19 18.50
C PHE A 637 29.03 -31.98 19.75
N ALA A 638 30.28 -31.89 20.20
CA ALA A 638 30.68 -32.49 21.46
C ALA A 638 29.79 -31.90 22.56
N GLU A 639 29.11 -32.79 23.25
CA GLU A 639 28.54 -32.60 24.56
C GLU A 639 29.49 -31.75 25.41
N ASN A 640 29.21 -30.47 25.53
CA ASN A 640 29.64 -29.67 26.65
C ASN A 640 28.41 -28.92 27.14
N SER A 641 27.70 -29.62 28.01
CA SER A 641 26.73 -29.12 28.97
C SER A 641 27.30 -28.05 29.87
#